data_92288a6035601dc1e6ee701d1d0f7e32
#
_entry.id   92288a6035601dc1e6ee701d1d0f7e32
#
_cell.length_a   1.000
_cell.length_b   1.000
_cell.length_c   1.000
_cell.angle_alpha   90.00
_cell.angle_beta   90.00
_cell.angle_gamma   90.00
#
_symmetry.space_group_name_H-M   'P 1'
#
loop_
_entity.id
_entity.type
_entity.pdbx_description
1 polymer ?
#
loop_
_entity_poly.entity_id
_entity_poly.type
_entity_poly.pdbx_seq_one_letter_code
_entity_poly.pdbx_strand_id
1 'polypeptide(L)'
;MMMSKVERGATDVVAGAFSNSPSTSGNARLWLLASLLCSAASPALAQGTTASAAAPTAVADSAPTAADTNDTATAVDPNALQEIVVTATKRETNLQKTPIAISVLNNEDLKKRHVQSLYDLADGAVPSLRVATFEARQSALTVGIRGIVPLDANQPAREQGVGIYIDGIYLGRQHGLNAALFDVERIEVLKGPQGTLFGRNTEGGALSIVTRAPRGEFAIRGHGGVGNYGSYNGELHLDLPEFANISIKADGVIQHQDATTKNPMPGQYGWNYYDRQGLRLAARWKPVDGLTNDFMFDIARDANTPFYSQLLNYNPNGCVAGPAPAPSESVRPGACYLPGTAYTALTGTVKPLLPGVVVNGTSRMKTADIGVPQQQSVDKTRGFTNIFKYKFSPSFEFRSFTAWRSVDATQWDNAGGAHRTPIVNLTPACTAIAPCAFSRYSLADLHQDQFSQEFQGVGSVGRFDYVAGLFYFNEHVRDDAATPNSKGVVAIVDPLFPTVVTGATYVDIPFCTASTPLFAGEAVNGCSIDRASRVKSKSYAAYGQLTWNATDSLHLTVGARYTKDIKKGDLLFFRNVNYQTNPLVAAANGYQPLDRKWARFNPMATIAYDISNSLHVYAKYSTGYRSGGASSRTANYQPFNPEDVKAYEIGLKSDFWDHRARLNLAAYQMDRKNSQVDISFIQNAAGSNVNVLNTINAPGITKIRGFEADLTVRPLEGLTLSASYAYTDTEIPRVAITYRNPVTILPTLLVPNPINTTTVDQRFYIVFTPRNAASGAIDYELPIGGSGAELRFHLDANYAQATQAFDQFATKADSSFIVNGRVALADLKMNSDESRVTISLWARNLLDEQHIFRRDPSNSLPGAPTSSVTTGSINNVLGDYGNFNAPRTFGIEAAFKIDPPRHSAPYVAPPPPPPEPAVPTPATQTCSDGSVILASDACPPPPPPPPPPPAPERGGR
;
A
#
# COMPACT_ATOMS: atom_id res chain seq x y z
N MET A 1 25.15 18.75 17.78
CA MET A 1 24.93 18.95 19.22
C MET A 1 23.75 19.88 19.52
N MET A 2 23.34 20.78 18.63
CA MET A 2 22.16 21.63 18.80
C MET A 2 20.84 20.91 18.44
N MET A 3 20.85 19.92 17.56
CA MET A 3 19.67 19.14 17.20
C MET A 3 19.15 18.19 18.29
N SER A 4 20.01 17.69 19.18
CA SER A 4 19.59 16.76 20.25
C SER A 4 18.79 17.42 21.39
N LYS A 5 18.83 18.74 21.53
CA LYS A 5 18.08 19.48 22.55
C LYS A 5 16.67 19.89 22.09
N VAL A 6 16.46 20.03 20.77
CA VAL A 6 15.15 20.34 20.20
C VAL A 6 14.25 19.09 20.18
N GLU A 7 14.86 17.90 20.00
CA GLU A 7 14.12 16.63 20.04
C GLU A 7 13.47 16.32 21.41
N ARG A 8 14.11 16.66 22.53
CA ARG A 8 13.54 16.39 23.85
C ARG A 8 12.37 17.29 24.23
N GLY A 9 12.37 18.51 23.75
CA GLY A 9 11.30 19.47 24.05
C GLY A 9 9.99 19.20 23.30
N ALA A 10 10.06 18.68 22.08
CA ALA A 10 8.89 18.35 21.26
C ALA A 10 8.25 17.01 21.65
N THR A 11 9.06 16.04 22.11
CA THR A 11 8.56 14.73 22.55
C THR A 11 7.80 14.81 23.87
N ASP A 12 8.20 15.68 24.79
CA ASP A 12 7.52 15.77 26.11
C ASP A 12 6.15 16.46 26.04
N VAL A 13 5.96 17.41 25.12
CA VAL A 13 4.65 18.03 24.91
C VAL A 13 3.65 17.11 24.20
N VAL A 14 4.13 16.26 23.29
CA VAL A 14 3.28 15.33 22.55
C VAL A 14 3.07 14.03 23.31
N ALA A 15 4.05 13.59 24.12
CA ALA A 15 3.91 12.42 24.99
C ALA A 15 2.84 12.64 26.07
N GLY A 16 2.63 13.86 26.55
CA GLY A 16 1.56 14.22 27.48
C GLY A 16 0.15 14.08 26.89
N ALA A 17 -0.01 14.19 25.58
CA ALA A 17 -1.29 14.01 24.90
C ALA A 17 -1.67 12.53 24.67
N PHE A 18 -0.69 11.62 24.73
CA PHE A 18 -0.86 10.19 24.44
C PHE A 18 -0.50 9.26 25.61
N SER A 19 -0.28 9.80 26.83
CA SER A 19 0.03 8.98 28.00
C SER A 19 -1.19 8.16 28.46
N ASN A 20 -0.99 6.86 28.53
CA ASN A 20 -1.95 5.85 28.91
C ASN A 20 -2.45 6.01 30.34
N SER A 21 -3.78 6.06 30.51
CA SER A 21 -4.43 5.46 31.67
C SER A 21 -5.25 4.27 31.20
N PRO A 22 -5.15 3.11 31.82
CA PRO A 22 -6.03 2.01 31.48
C PRO A 22 -7.41 2.26 32.09
N SER A 23 -8.42 1.98 31.29
CA SER A 23 -9.82 1.75 31.65
C SER A 23 -10.72 2.95 31.96
N THR A 24 -11.84 2.78 31.37
CA THR A 24 -13.21 3.28 31.57
C THR A 24 -13.67 4.42 30.69
N SER A 25 -14.66 4.05 29.89
CA SER A 25 -15.66 4.85 29.18
C SER A 25 -15.26 5.52 27.87
N GLY A 26 -15.67 4.88 26.77
CA GLY A 26 -15.63 5.44 25.40
C GLY A 26 -16.45 6.72 25.19
N ASN A 27 -17.20 7.16 26.21
CA ASN A 27 -18.06 8.35 26.11
C ASN A 27 -17.32 9.67 26.34
N ALA A 28 -16.19 9.69 27.07
CA ALA A 28 -15.48 10.94 27.35
C ALA A 28 -14.72 11.50 26.13
N ARG A 29 -14.32 10.64 25.18
CA ARG A 29 -13.57 11.06 23.97
C ARG A 29 -14.48 11.69 22.91
N LEU A 30 -15.75 11.27 22.82
CA LEU A 30 -16.72 11.90 21.92
C LEU A 30 -17.07 13.34 22.34
N TRP A 31 -17.11 13.61 23.66
CA TRP A 31 -17.41 14.95 24.18
C TRP A 31 -16.29 15.98 23.89
N LEU A 32 -15.04 15.56 23.78
CA LEU A 32 -13.94 16.47 23.45
C LEU A 32 -14.00 16.94 21.98
N LEU A 33 -14.42 16.09 21.06
CA LEU A 33 -14.62 16.50 19.66
C LEU A 33 -15.89 17.37 19.52
N ALA A 34 -16.96 17.04 20.24
CA ALA A 34 -18.18 17.85 20.25
C ALA A 34 -17.96 19.24 20.88
N SER A 35 -17.14 19.34 21.94
CA SER A 35 -16.83 20.63 22.57
C SER A 35 -15.90 21.50 21.72
N LEU A 36 -14.98 20.94 20.93
CA LEU A 36 -14.18 21.68 19.95
C LEU A 36 -15.03 22.20 18.78
N LEU A 37 -16.07 21.47 18.37
CA LEU A 37 -16.99 21.87 17.32
C LEU A 37 -17.97 22.97 17.76
N CYS A 38 -18.36 23.01 19.05
CA CYS A 38 -19.29 24.03 19.58
C CYS A 38 -18.60 25.36 19.97
N SER A 39 -17.29 25.37 20.23
CA SER A 39 -16.58 26.61 20.62
C SER A 39 -16.15 27.50 19.42
N ALA A 40 -16.28 27.01 18.19
CA ALA A 40 -15.93 27.75 16.97
C ALA A 40 -17.05 28.65 16.42
N ALA A 41 -18.22 28.73 17.08
CA ALA A 41 -19.38 29.47 16.57
C ALA A 41 -19.75 30.68 17.47
N SER A 42 -18.80 31.59 17.71
CA SER A 42 -19.13 32.91 18.30
C SER A 42 -18.49 34.01 17.43
N PRO A 43 -19.29 34.84 16.73
CA PRO A 43 -18.75 35.97 15.99
C PRO A 43 -18.43 37.12 16.96
N ALA A 44 -17.16 37.46 17.06
CA ALA A 44 -16.74 38.70 17.73
C ALA A 44 -16.92 39.88 16.78
N LEU A 45 -17.92 40.70 17.03
CA LEU A 45 -18.05 42.03 16.45
C LEU A 45 -16.95 42.94 17.05
N ALA A 46 -15.99 43.34 16.24
CA ALA A 46 -15.10 44.45 16.57
C ALA A 46 -15.25 45.55 15.51
N GLN A 47 -15.79 46.68 15.91
CA GLN A 47 -15.75 47.94 15.16
C GLN A 47 -14.33 48.50 15.22
N GLY A 48 -13.75 48.82 14.07
CA GLY A 48 -12.44 49.45 13.98
C GLY A 48 -12.42 50.60 12.98
N THR A 49 -11.84 51.63 13.39
CA THR A 49 -11.72 52.92 12.74
C THR A 49 -10.76 52.95 11.55
N THR A 50 -11.14 53.71 10.54
CA THR A 50 -10.46 53.99 9.28
C THR A 50 -9.12 54.71 9.47
N ALA A 51 -8.05 54.25 8.79
CA ALA A 51 -6.92 55.08 8.36
C ALA A 51 -6.52 54.69 6.94
N SER A 52 -6.63 55.67 6.07
CA SER A 52 -6.25 55.64 4.66
C SER A 52 -4.75 55.65 4.50
N ALA A 53 -4.18 54.67 3.77
CA ALA A 53 -2.88 54.82 3.18
C ALA A 53 -2.84 54.19 1.80
N ALA A 54 -2.25 54.89 0.86
CA ALA A 54 -2.24 54.65 -0.56
C ALA A 54 -1.62 53.26 -0.93
N ALA A 55 -2.27 52.55 -1.84
CA ALA A 55 -1.81 51.30 -2.43
C ALA A 55 -0.71 51.55 -3.48
N PRO A 56 0.33 50.74 -3.56
CA PRO A 56 1.09 50.54 -4.78
C PRO A 56 0.37 49.58 -5.71
N THR A 57 0.37 49.92 -6.97
CA THR A 57 -0.18 49.13 -8.08
C THR A 57 0.33 47.71 -8.11
N ALA A 58 -0.54 46.75 -7.88
CA ALA A 58 -0.26 45.33 -8.10
C ALA A 58 -0.22 45.05 -9.61
N VAL A 59 0.91 44.58 -10.08
CA VAL A 59 1.04 43.91 -11.38
C VAL A 59 0.39 42.56 -11.24
N ALA A 60 -0.64 42.30 -12.04
CA ALA A 60 -1.33 41.03 -12.08
C ALA A 60 -0.37 39.91 -12.50
N ASP A 61 -0.16 38.96 -11.58
CA ASP A 61 0.60 37.76 -11.84
C ASP A 61 -0.26 36.79 -12.66
N SER A 62 0.16 36.57 -13.90
CA SER A 62 -0.50 35.64 -14.82
C SER A 62 -0.23 34.21 -14.35
N ALA A 63 -1.30 33.48 -14.05
CA ALA A 63 -1.26 32.01 -14.00
C ALA A 63 -0.58 31.47 -15.28
N PRO A 64 0.11 30.29 -15.21
CA PRO A 64 0.72 29.71 -16.40
C PRO A 64 -0.37 29.46 -17.42
N THR A 65 -0.34 30.24 -18.50
CA THR A 65 -1.18 30.08 -19.67
C THR A 65 -0.99 28.68 -20.21
N ALA A 66 -2.07 27.90 -20.19
CA ALA A 66 -2.27 26.82 -21.15
C ALA A 66 -2.10 27.44 -22.55
N ALA A 67 -1.39 26.73 -23.41
CA ALA A 67 -1.11 27.14 -24.76
C ALA A 67 -2.38 27.63 -25.44
N ASP A 68 -2.30 28.83 -26.02
CA ASP A 68 -3.32 29.39 -26.91
C ASP A 68 -3.68 28.37 -28.01
N THR A 69 -4.80 27.71 -27.84
CA THR A 69 -5.59 27.23 -28.96
C THR A 69 -6.87 28.07 -28.96
N ASN A 70 -7.01 28.93 -29.96
CA ASN A 70 -8.27 29.48 -30.35
C ASN A 70 -9.21 28.33 -30.76
N ASP A 71 -9.76 27.65 -29.77
CA ASP A 71 -10.90 26.78 -29.96
C ASP A 71 -12.13 27.54 -29.40
N THR A 72 -13.07 27.79 -30.27
CA THR A 72 -14.44 28.12 -29.89
C THR A 72 -14.83 27.25 -28.70
N ALA A 73 -15.14 27.87 -27.56
CA ALA A 73 -15.61 27.21 -26.37
C ALA A 73 -16.84 26.35 -26.72
N THR A 74 -16.59 25.13 -27.18
CA THR A 74 -17.59 24.07 -27.18
C THR A 74 -17.93 23.81 -25.72
N ALA A 75 -19.17 23.94 -25.34
CA ALA A 75 -19.67 23.60 -24.02
C ALA A 75 -19.16 22.20 -23.68
N VAL A 76 -18.30 22.10 -22.65
CA VAL A 76 -17.78 20.81 -22.20
C VAL A 76 -18.99 19.98 -21.77
N ASP A 77 -19.16 18.79 -22.36
CA ASP A 77 -20.25 17.88 -22.01
C ASP A 77 -20.15 17.57 -20.48
N PRO A 78 -21.17 17.87 -19.68
CA PRO A 78 -21.16 17.61 -18.24
C PRO A 78 -20.97 16.13 -17.93
N ASN A 79 -21.18 15.24 -18.89
CA ASN A 79 -20.97 13.80 -18.76
C ASN A 79 -19.56 13.35 -19.17
N ALA A 80 -18.69 14.23 -19.68
CA ALA A 80 -17.33 13.87 -20.01
C ALA A 80 -16.55 13.46 -18.77
N LEU A 81 -15.73 12.39 -18.89
CA LEU A 81 -14.83 11.95 -17.84
C LEU A 81 -13.71 12.98 -17.63
N GLN A 82 -13.50 13.36 -16.39
CA GLN A 82 -12.45 14.32 -16.04
C GLN A 82 -11.06 13.79 -16.38
N GLU A 83 -10.18 14.70 -16.74
CA GLU A 83 -8.77 14.40 -16.92
C GLU A 83 -8.14 14.02 -15.59
N ILE A 84 -7.33 12.95 -15.59
CA ILE A 84 -6.62 12.46 -14.41
C ILE A 84 -5.14 12.77 -14.58
N VAL A 85 -4.57 13.57 -13.66
CA VAL A 85 -3.15 13.87 -13.61
C VAL A 85 -2.43 12.87 -12.71
N VAL A 86 -1.30 12.35 -13.18
CA VAL A 86 -0.45 11.39 -12.45
C VAL A 86 1.00 11.88 -12.39
N THR A 87 1.75 11.38 -11.40
CA THR A 87 3.16 11.74 -11.17
C THR A 87 4.14 10.60 -11.45
N ALA A 88 3.70 9.57 -12.15
CA ALA A 88 4.43 8.34 -12.44
C ALA A 88 5.78 8.53 -13.15
N THR A 89 5.93 9.59 -13.91
CA THR A 89 7.18 9.93 -14.64
C THR A 89 8.05 10.97 -13.92
N LYS A 90 7.81 11.21 -12.61
CA LYS A 90 8.39 12.32 -11.84
C LYS A 90 8.02 13.70 -12.40
N ARG A 91 7.04 13.75 -13.28
CA ARG A 91 6.40 14.95 -13.84
C ARG A 91 4.90 14.77 -13.75
N GLU A 92 4.16 15.85 -13.64
CA GLU A 92 2.71 15.82 -13.80
C GLU A 92 2.37 15.57 -15.27
N THR A 93 1.64 14.51 -15.54
CA THR A 93 1.26 14.10 -16.89
C THR A 93 -0.18 13.59 -16.88
N ASN A 94 -0.90 13.76 -18.00
CA ASN A 94 -2.22 13.17 -18.16
C ASN A 94 -2.12 11.64 -18.17
N LEU A 95 -2.99 10.96 -17.41
CA LEU A 95 -3.05 9.50 -17.32
C LEU A 95 -3.13 8.84 -18.69
N GLN A 96 -3.95 9.37 -19.61
CA GLN A 96 -4.17 8.79 -20.93
C GLN A 96 -2.92 8.90 -21.82
N LYS A 97 -2.11 9.96 -21.64
CA LYS A 97 -0.87 10.17 -22.40
C LYS A 97 0.37 9.54 -21.73
N THR A 98 0.22 8.99 -20.51
CA THR A 98 1.35 8.37 -19.80
C THR A 98 1.52 6.92 -20.24
N PRO A 99 2.66 6.51 -20.86
CA PRO A 99 2.82 5.17 -21.44
C PRO A 99 3.23 4.12 -20.39
N ILE A 100 2.38 3.94 -19.40
CA ILE A 100 2.53 2.97 -18.31
C ILE A 100 1.13 2.50 -17.89
N ALA A 101 0.97 1.24 -17.55
CA ALA A 101 -0.25 0.76 -16.90
C ALA A 101 -0.33 1.31 -15.46
N ILE A 102 -1.34 2.12 -15.17
CA ILE A 102 -1.56 2.78 -13.88
C ILE A 102 -3.04 2.71 -13.53
N SER A 103 -3.37 2.33 -12.30
CA SER A 103 -4.68 2.56 -11.71
C SER A 103 -4.59 3.68 -10.68
N VAL A 104 -5.57 4.55 -10.65
CA VAL A 104 -5.65 5.69 -9.73
C VAL A 104 -6.92 5.56 -8.91
N LEU A 105 -6.79 5.66 -7.60
CA LEU A 105 -7.90 5.84 -6.65
C LEU A 105 -7.82 7.27 -6.12
N ASN A 106 -8.75 8.11 -6.51
CA ASN A 106 -8.82 9.49 -6.02
C ASN A 106 -9.50 9.56 -4.63
N ASN A 107 -9.54 10.73 -4.02
CA ASN A 107 -10.13 10.93 -2.69
C ASN A 107 -11.60 10.50 -2.61
N GLU A 108 -12.40 10.75 -3.67
CA GLU A 108 -13.81 10.35 -3.70
C GLU A 108 -13.96 8.82 -3.81
N ASP A 109 -13.11 8.15 -4.58
CA ASP A 109 -13.09 6.68 -4.66
C ASP A 109 -12.75 6.05 -3.30
N LEU A 110 -11.79 6.63 -2.56
CA LEU A 110 -11.44 6.18 -1.22
C LEU A 110 -12.61 6.35 -0.24
N LYS A 111 -13.31 7.49 -0.29
CA LYS A 111 -14.48 7.77 0.55
C LYS A 111 -15.67 6.88 0.20
N LYS A 112 -16.00 6.73 -1.09
CA LYS A 112 -17.11 5.89 -1.56
C LYS A 112 -16.96 4.45 -1.07
N ARG A 113 -15.74 3.90 -1.10
CA ARG A 113 -15.39 2.55 -0.63
C ARG A 113 -15.11 2.45 0.87
N HIS A 114 -15.19 3.56 1.61
CA HIS A 114 -14.85 3.62 3.04
C HIS A 114 -13.44 3.06 3.33
N VAL A 115 -12.44 3.49 2.56
CA VAL A 115 -11.03 3.11 2.75
C VAL A 115 -10.43 3.99 3.83
N GLN A 116 -10.07 3.40 4.96
CA GLN A 116 -9.49 4.09 6.12
C GLN A 116 -8.01 3.77 6.32
N SER A 117 -7.54 2.67 5.74
CA SER A 117 -6.15 2.21 5.83
C SER A 117 -5.74 1.50 4.55
N LEU A 118 -4.43 1.28 4.35
CA LEU A 118 -3.96 0.50 3.19
C LEU A 118 -4.47 -0.94 3.18
N TYR A 119 -4.72 -1.52 4.37
CA TYR A 119 -5.28 -2.87 4.46
C TYR A 119 -6.67 -2.97 3.83
N ASP A 120 -7.44 -1.90 3.82
CA ASP A 120 -8.76 -1.88 3.22
C ASP A 120 -8.76 -2.15 1.71
N LEU A 121 -7.62 -1.92 1.03
CA LEU A 121 -7.41 -2.27 -0.38
C LEU A 121 -7.20 -3.78 -0.61
N ALA A 122 -7.15 -4.58 0.45
CA ALA A 122 -7.09 -6.05 0.37
C ALA A 122 -8.38 -6.66 -0.20
N ASP A 123 -9.48 -5.90 -0.25
CA ASP A 123 -10.76 -6.33 -0.82
C ASP A 123 -10.70 -6.58 -2.34
N GLY A 124 -9.65 -6.13 -3.03
CA GLY A 124 -9.46 -6.36 -4.47
C GLY A 124 -9.97 -5.24 -5.37
N ALA A 125 -10.20 -4.04 -4.82
CA ALA A 125 -10.62 -2.85 -5.58
C ALA A 125 -9.74 -2.57 -6.82
N VAL A 126 -8.45 -2.89 -6.74
CA VAL A 126 -7.51 -2.87 -7.88
C VAL A 126 -7.06 -4.31 -8.15
N PRO A 127 -7.56 -5.00 -9.19
CA PRO A 127 -7.34 -6.44 -9.40
C PRO A 127 -5.88 -6.90 -9.47
N SER A 128 -4.96 -6.07 -9.96
CA SER A 128 -3.52 -6.36 -10.03
C SER A 128 -2.74 -6.05 -8.77
N LEU A 129 -3.31 -5.28 -7.84
CA LEU A 129 -2.74 -4.94 -6.53
C LEU A 129 -3.15 -6.01 -5.51
N ARG A 130 -2.21 -6.42 -4.68
CA ARG A 130 -2.46 -7.25 -3.50
C ARG A 130 -1.93 -6.57 -2.26
N VAL A 131 -2.80 -6.45 -1.28
CA VAL A 131 -2.44 -6.09 0.07
C VAL A 131 -2.76 -7.28 0.95
N ALA A 132 -1.76 -7.81 1.62
CA ALA A 132 -1.88 -8.99 2.47
C ALA A 132 -1.16 -8.72 3.79
N THR A 133 -1.33 -9.62 4.75
CA THR A 133 -0.65 -9.54 6.04
C THR A 133 0.33 -10.70 6.18
N PHE A 134 1.52 -10.44 6.71
CA PHE A 134 2.37 -11.54 7.15
C PHE A 134 1.83 -12.12 8.45
N GLU A 135 1.58 -13.43 8.46
CA GLU A 135 1.04 -14.16 9.62
C GLU A 135 -0.19 -13.48 10.26
N ALA A 136 -1.08 -12.92 9.44
CA ALA A 136 -2.31 -12.23 9.85
C ALA A 136 -2.10 -10.92 10.65
N ARG A 137 -0.89 -10.39 10.74
CA ARG A 137 -0.56 -9.15 11.44
C ARG A 137 -0.97 -7.91 10.65
N GLN A 138 -1.84 -7.09 11.19
CA GLN A 138 -2.26 -5.84 10.53
C GLN A 138 -1.12 -4.80 10.47
N SER A 139 -0.18 -4.84 11.41
CA SER A 139 0.96 -3.92 11.47
C SER A 139 2.06 -4.19 10.43
N ALA A 140 2.08 -5.37 9.80
CA ALA A 140 3.09 -5.76 8.83
C ALA A 140 2.44 -6.12 7.48
N LEU A 141 2.15 -5.09 6.66
CA LEU A 141 1.51 -5.28 5.36
C LEU A 141 2.50 -5.73 4.30
N THR A 142 2.10 -6.73 3.54
CA THR A 142 2.76 -7.13 2.30
C THR A 142 1.99 -6.57 1.12
N VAL A 143 2.69 -5.78 0.30
CA VAL A 143 2.12 -5.21 -0.93
C VAL A 143 2.74 -5.89 -2.13
N GLY A 144 1.91 -6.34 -3.05
CA GLY A 144 2.33 -7.00 -4.28
C GLY A 144 1.59 -6.49 -5.51
N ILE A 145 2.26 -6.50 -6.65
CA ILE A 145 1.69 -6.15 -7.95
C ILE A 145 2.13 -7.19 -8.97
N ARG A 146 1.21 -7.67 -9.83
CA ARG A 146 1.51 -8.60 -10.93
C ARG A 146 2.28 -9.86 -10.50
N GLY A 147 1.94 -10.45 -9.35
CA GLY A 147 2.59 -11.67 -8.88
C GLY A 147 3.96 -11.48 -8.21
N ILE A 148 4.41 -10.27 -8.00
CA ILE A 148 5.59 -9.99 -7.19
C ILE A 148 5.14 -9.61 -5.78
N VAL A 149 5.09 -10.63 -4.91
CA VAL A 149 4.59 -10.54 -3.53
C VAL A 149 5.55 -11.30 -2.62
N PRO A 150 6.42 -10.64 -1.85
CA PRO A 150 7.30 -11.33 -0.92
C PRO A 150 6.49 -11.88 0.27
N LEU A 151 6.71 -13.14 0.63
CA LEU A 151 5.98 -13.79 1.73
C LEU A 151 6.31 -13.14 3.09
N ASP A 152 7.60 -12.86 3.35
CA ASP A 152 8.10 -12.41 4.66
C ASP A 152 9.15 -11.30 4.49
N ALA A 153 8.74 -10.11 4.06
CA ALA A 153 9.64 -8.96 3.91
C ALA A 153 9.79 -8.13 5.20
N ASN A 154 9.20 -8.54 6.32
CA ASN A 154 9.25 -7.79 7.57
C ASN A 154 10.56 -7.95 8.35
N GLN A 155 11.43 -8.90 7.96
CA GLN A 155 12.72 -9.10 8.60
C GLN A 155 13.70 -7.96 8.29
N PRO A 156 14.62 -7.56 9.22
CA PRO A 156 15.51 -6.42 9.05
C PRO A 156 16.37 -6.41 7.78
N ALA A 157 16.85 -7.56 7.35
CA ALA A 157 17.70 -7.68 6.16
C ALA A 157 16.93 -7.97 4.87
N ARG A 158 15.61 -8.09 4.91
CA ARG A 158 14.76 -8.39 3.73
C ARG A 158 14.11 -7.14 3.18
N GLU A 159 13.65 -7.22 1.93
CA GLU A 159 13.07 -6.09 1.20
C GLU A 159 11.71 -6.44 0.60
N GLN A 160 10.93 -5.39 0.33
CA GLN A 160 9.68 -5.50 -0.43
C GLN A 160 9.96 -5.63 -1.93
N GLY A 161 8.99 -6.13 -2.70
CA GLY A 161 9.05 -6.19 -4.18
C GLY A 161 8.32 -5.03 -4.87
N VAL A 162 7.51 -4.28 -4.11
CA VAL A 162 6.79 -3.08 -4.54
C VAL A 162 7.24 -1.91 -3.68
N GLY A 163 7.69 -0.84 -4.31
CA GLY A 163 8.09 0.40 -3.63
C GLY A 163 6.87 1.18 -3.15
N ILE A 164 6.89 1.64 -1.90
CA ILE A 164 5.82 2.46 -1.35
C ILE A 164 6.35 3.86 -1.09
N TYR A 165 5.60 4.86 -1.55
CA TYR A 165 5.98 6.27 -1.50
C TYR A 165 4.85 7.10 -0.92
N ILE A 166 5.18 8.06 -0.06
CA ILE A 166 4.28 9.13 0.39
C ILE A 166 4.90 10.45 -0.06
N ASP A 167 4.18 11.22 -0.88
CA ASP A 167 4.65 12.49 -1.46
C ASP A 167 6.05 12.40 -2.11
N GLY A 168 6.31 11.26 -2.77
CA GLY A 168 7.58 10.97 -3.43
C GLY A 168 8.69 10.40 -2.53
N ILE A 169 8.47 10.29 -1.20
CA ILE A 169 9.43 9.75 -0.25
C ILE A 169 9.27 8.24 -0.11
N TYR A 170 10.34 7.50 -0.34
CA TYR A 170 10.39 6.04 -0.24
C TYR A 170 10.28 5.57 1.22
N LEU A 171 9.43 4.58 1.49
CA LEU A 171 9.29 3.90 2.78
C LEU A 171 10.01 2.55 2.74
N GLY A 172 11.03 2.38 3.58
CA GLY A 172 11.90 1.20 3.57
C GLY A 172 11.29 -0.05 4.17
N ARG A 173 10.24 0.06 5.00
CA ARG A 173 9.68 -1.07 5.76
C ARG A 173 8.19 -1.24 5.58
N GLN A 174 7.71 -2.47 5.89
CA GLN A 174 6.29 -2.82 5.93
C GLN A 174 5.59 -2.35 7.21
N HIS A 175 6.32 -2.21 8.31
CA HIS A 175 5.77 -1.73 9.59
C HIS A 175 5.34 -0.28 9.47
N GLY A 176 4.24 0.05 10.12
CA GLY A 176 3.66 1.39 10.08
C GLY A 176 2.97 1.77 8.78
N LEU A 177 2.94 0.91 7.75
CA LEU A 177 2.24 1.20 6.48
C LEU A 177 0.72 1.28 6.65
N ASN A 178 0.17 0.61 7.65
CA ASN A 178 -1.26 0.61 7.96
C ASN A 178 -1.65 1.74 8.94
N ALA A 179 -0.73 2.63 9.27
CA ALA A 179 -1.01 3.82 10.04
C ALA A 179 -1.98 4.75 9.29
N ALA A 180 -2.57 5.69 9.99
CA ALA A 180 -3.58 6.59 9.45
C ALA A 180 -3.13 7.28 8.15
N LEU A 181 -4.01 7.29 7.17
CA LEU A 181 -3.83 8.05 5.93
C LEU A 181 -4.33 9.49 6.16
N PHE A 182 -3.46 10.47 5.93
CA PHE A 182 -3.79 11.88 6.17
C PHE A 182 -4.20 12.58 4.88
N ASP A 183 -5.45 13.01 4.75
CA ASP A 183 -6.03 13.76 3.63
C ASP A 183 -5.42 13.39 2.26
N VAL A 184 -5.57 12.11 1.92
CA VAL A 184 -5.03 11.57 0.67
C VAL A 184 -5.77 12.19 -0.51
N GLU A 185 -5.05 12.77 -1.43
CA GLU A 185 -5.60 13.27 -2.69
C GLU A 185 -5.87 12.13 -3.66
N ARG A 186 -4.86 11.23 -3.79
CA ARG A 186 -4.96 10.02 -4.63
C ARG A 186 -3.90 8.99 -4.26
N ILE A 187 -4.18 7.75 -4.63
CA ILE A 187 -3.23 6.63 -4.61
C ILE A 187 -3.00 6.19 -6.07
N GLU A 188 -1.76 6.25 -6.53
CA GLU A 188 -1.35 5.81 -7.85
C GLU A 188 -0.71 4.42 -7.73
N VAL A 189 -1.26 3.41 -8.43
CA VAL A 189 -0.73 2.04 -8.50
C VAL A 189 0.00 1.89 -9.84
N LEU A 190 1.31 2.05 -9.83
CA LEU A 190 2.17 1.91 -11.01
C LEU A 190 2.50 0.43 -11.19
N LYS A 191 2.04 -0.15 -12.28
CA LYS A 191 2.13 -1.59 -12.52
C LYS A 191 3.37 -1.93 -13.33
N GLY A 192 4.05 -3.04 -12.96
CA GLY A 192 5.30 -3.49 -13.60
C GLY A 192 6.55 -2.72 -13.13
N PRO A 193 7.76 -3.16 -13.56
CA PRO A 193 9.02 -2.65 -13.03
C PRO A 193 9.20 -1.14 -13.19
N GLN A 194 9.59 -0.46 -12.10
CA GLN A 194 9.85 0.98 -12.02
C GLN A 194 11.31 1.28 -11.61
N GLY A 195 12.24 0.38 -11.93
CA GLY A 195 13.63 0.45 -11.46
C GLY A 195 14.40 1.68 -11.92
N THR A 196 14.00 2.34 -13.01
CA THR A 196 14.69 3.53 -13.57
C THR A 196 14.41 4.79 -12.76
N LEU A 197 13.15 5.19 -12.54
CA LEU A 197 12.81 6.43 -11.85
C LEU A 197 12.60 6.24 -10.34
N PHE A 198 12.01 5.12 -9.91
CA PHE A 198 11.74 4.86 -8.51
C PHE A 198 12.87 4.06 -7.83
N GLY A 199 13.55 3.18 -8.57
CA GLY A 199 14.80 2.58 -8.14
C GLY A 199 14.64 1.22 -7.47
N ARG A 200 15.32 1.03 -6.32
CA ARG A 200 15.39 -0.26 -5.62
C ARG A 200 14.01 -0.75 -5.19
N ASN A 201 13.83 -2.08 -5.15
CA ASN A 201 12.65 -2.72 -4.58
C ASN A 201 11.34 -2.33 -5.27
N THR A 202 11.40 -2.06 -6.59
CA THR A 202 10.25 -1.69 -7.43
C THR A 202 10.11 -2.62 -8.62
N GLU A 203 10.45 -3.88 -8.46
CA GLU A 203 10.39 -4.89 -9.52
C GLU A 203 8.96 -5.28 -9.91
N GLY A 204 8.01 -5.24 -8.95
CA GLY A 204 6.59 -5.44 -9.20
C GLY A 204 5.86 -4.17 -9.60
N GLY A 205 6.37 -3.02 -9.14
CA GLY A 205 5.74 -1.73 -9.34
C GLY A 205 5.99 -0.75 -8.20
N ALA A 206 5.19 0.30 -8.14
CA ALA A 206 5.20 1.28 -7.07
C ALA A 206 3.77 1.67 -6.66
N LEU A 207 3.57 1.88 -5.37
CA LEU A 207 2.39 2.48 -4.77
C LEU A 207 2.75 3.89 -4.33
N SER A 208 2.18 4.90 -4.97
CA SER A 208 2.43 6.31 -4.68
C SER A 208 1.20 6.94 -4.04
N ILE A 209 1.32 7.37 -2.79
CA ILE A 209 0.29 8.07 -2.03
C ILE A 209 0.62 9.54 -2.11
N VAL A 210 -0.30 10.33 -2.66
CA VAL A 210 -0.18 11.78 -2.79
C VAL A 210 -1.17 12.43 -1.82
N THR A 211 -0.68 13.31 -0.97
CA THR A 211 -1.52 14.03 -0.01
C THR A 211 -1.82 15.43 -0.48
N ARG A 212 -2.92 16.00 0.00
CA ARG A 212 -3.30 17.37 -0.37
C ARG A 212 -2.39 18.39 0.27
N ALA A 213 -1.89 19.30 -0.53
CA ALA A 213 -1.10 20.44 -0.08
C ALA A 213 -1.97 21.50 0.63
N PRO A 214 -1.35 22.34 1.49
CA PRO A 214 -2.00 23.54 2.06
C PRO A 214 -2.52 24.47 0.97
N ARG A 215 -3.76 24.97 1.13
CA ARG A 215 -4.44 25.84 0.16
C ARG A 215 -4.05 27.32 0.29
N GLY A 216 -3.77 27.79 1.50
CA GLY A 216 -3.59 29.23 1.79
C GLY A 216 -4.90 30.01 1.96
N GLU A 217 -6.03 29.33 1.97
CA GLU A 217 -7.36 29.86 2.22
C GLU A 217 -7.96 29.13 3.41
N PHE A 218 -8.77 29.84 4.20
CA PHE A 218 -9.45 29.21 5.34
C PHE A 218 -10.43 28.16 4.85
N ALA A 219 -10.21 26.90 5.22
CA ALA A 219 -11.14 25.82 4.95
C ALA A 219 -11.12 24.80 6.09
N ILE A 220 -12.28 24.28 6.44
CA ILE A 220 -12.42 23.16 7.37
C ILE A 220 -13.17 22.04 6.67
N ARG A 221 -12.60 20.85 6.71
CA ARG A 221 -13.23 19.63 6.21
C ARG A 221 -13.07 18.56 7.28
N GLY A 222 -14.12 17.79 7.49
CA GLY A 222 -14.04 16.68 8.43
C GLY A 222 -15.17 15.72 8.26
N HIS A 223 -15.00 14.56 8.86
CA HIS A 223 -16.08 13.60 9.02
C HIS A 223 -15.97 12.88 10.36
N GLY A 224 -17.08 12.32 10.80
CA GLY A 224 -17.12 11.42 11.95
C GLY A 224 -18.21 10.39 11.76
N GLY A 225 -17.95 9.16 12.20
CA GLY A 225 -18.87 8.07 12.03
C GLY A 225 -18.82 7.06 13.17
N VAL A 226 -19.87 6.25 13.26
CA VAL A 226 -20.00 5.14 14.20
C VAL A 226 -20.53 3.91 13.46
N GLY A 227 -20.17 2.72 13.92
CA GLY A 227 -20.59 1.48 13.29
C GLY A 227 -20.68 0.32 14.26
N ASN A 228 -20.96 -0.87 13.73
CA ASN A 228 -20.95 -2.09 14.51
C ASN A 228 -19.54 -2.42 15.04
N TYR A 229 -19.42 -3.40 15.94
CA TYR A 229 -18.19 -3.71 16.68
C TYR A 229 -17.62 -2.51 17.44
N GLY A 230 -18.48 -1.63 18.00
CA GLY A 230 -18.03 -0.45 18.73
C GLY A 230 -17.18 0.52 17.90
N SER A 231 -17.21 0.40 16.57
CA SER A 231 -16.34 1.17 15.71
C SER A 231 -16.73 2.65 15.68
N TYR A 232 -15.73 3.51 15.65
CA TYR A 232 -15.86 4.93 15.36
C TYR A 232 -14.67 5.43 14.58
N ASN A 233 -14.90 6.43 13.76
CA ASN A 233 -13.86 7.11 13.01
C ASN A 233 -14.08 8.63 13.03
N GLY A 234 -13.04 9.38 12.83
CA GLY A 234 -13.10 10.83 12.66
C GLY A 234 -11.85 11.37 12.00
N GLU A 235 -12.06 12.31 11.10
CA GLU A 235 -10.99 13.08 10.47
C GLU A 235 -11.32 14.57 10.52
N LEU A 236 -10.31 15.39 10.68
CA LEU A 236 -10.41 16.84 10.63
C LEU A 236 -9.22 17.42 9.86
N HIS A 237 -9.51 18.24 8.89
CA HIS A 237 -8.55 18.96 8.06
C HIS A 237 -8.82 20.45 8.18
N LEU A 238 -7.83 21.20 8.63
CA LEU A 238 -7.88 22.64 8.80
C LEU A 238 -6.82 23.29 7.90
N ASP A 239 -7.25 24.05 6.92
CA ASP A 239 -6.42 24.95 6.13
C ASP A 239 -6.52 26.37 6.72
N LEU A 240 -5.38 27.03 6.96
CA LEU A 240 -5.33 28.40 7.45
C LEU A 240 -5.12 29.39 6.30
N PRO A 241 -5.58 30.64 6.43
CA PRO A 241 -5.28 31.71 5.48
C PRO A 241 -3.76 31.88 5.32
N GLU A 242 -3.34 32.18 4.11
CA GLU A 242 -1.92 32.47 3.84
C GLU A 242 -1.45 33.71 4.60
N PHE A 243 -0.31 33.58 5.24
CA PHE A 243 0.37 34.66 5.93
C PHE A 243 1.86 34.70 5.52
N ALA A 244 2.35 35.82 5.09
CA ALA A 244 3.73 36.01 4.63
C ALA A 244 4.18 34.97 3.58
N ASN A 245 3.34 34.67 2.63
CA ASN A 245 3.53 33.65 1.60
C ASN A 245 3.67 32.22 2.16
N ILE A 246 3.20 31.96 3.38
CA ILE A 246 3.16 30.64 4.01
C ILE A 246 1.70 30.21 4.16
N SER A 247 1.35 29.10 3.55
CA SER A 247 0.09 28.41 3.72
C SER A 247 0.28 27.24 4.70
N ILE A 248 -0.56 27.11 5.71
CA ILE A 248 -0.45 26.09 6.77
C ILE A 248 -1.69 25.22 6.79
N LYS A 249 -1.50 23.92 7.01
CA LYS A 249 -2.55 22.93 7.14
C LYS A 249 -2.27 21.99 8.31
N ALA A 250 -3.33 21.61 9.03
CA ALA A 250 -3.31 20.60 10.09
C ALA A 250 -4.33 19.51 9.77
N ASP A 251 -3.91 18.25 9.87
CA ASP A 251 -4.75 17.07 9.66
C ASP A 251 -4.74 16.19 10.92
N GLY A 252 -5.91 15.77 11.39
CA GLY A 252 -6.08 14.85 12.52
C GLY A 252 -6.96 13.67 12.14
N VAL A 253 -6.59 12.47 12.60
CA VAL A 253 -7.31 11.22 12.32
C VAL A 253 -7.43 10.39 13.59
N ILE A 254 -8.63 9.83 13.81
CA ILE A 254 -8.88 8.80 14.83
C ILE A 254 -9.73 7.68 14.24
N GLN A 255 -9.41 6.43 14.59
CA GLN A 255 -10.15 5.25 14.13
C GLN A 255 -10.11 4.18 15.20
N HIS A 256 -11.22 3.52 15.43
CA HIS A 256 -11.34 2.45 16.42
C HIS A 256 -12.29 1.34 15.95
N GLN A 257 -11.99 0.10 16.33
CA GLN A 257 -12.89 -1.03 16.23
C GLN A 257 -12.58 -2.05 17.31
N ASP A 258 -13.62 -2.51 17.98
CA ASP A 258 -13.50 -3.64 18.91
C ASP A 258 -13.21 -4.95 18.18
N ALA A 259 -12.65 -5.92 18.91
CA ALA A 259 -12.30 -7.22 18.37
C ALA A 259 -13.52 -7.96 17.77
N THR A 260 -13.38 -8.47 16.55
CA THR A 260 -14.43 -9.25 15.89
C THR A 260 -14.46 -10.72 16.34
N THR A 261 -13.34 -11.23 16.87
CA THR A 261 -13.25 -12.52 17.56
C THR A 261 -12.85 -12.29 19.01
N LYS A 262 -13.71 -12.71 19.94
CA LYS A 262 -13.52 -12.51 21.39
C LYS A 262 -12.48 -13.47 21.95
N ASN A 263 -11.68 -13.00 22.89
CA ASN A 263 -10.80 -13.84 23.71
C ASN A 263 -11.56 -14.27 24.96
N PRO A 264 -11.72 -15.58 25.23
CA PRO A 264 -12.38 -16.04 26.45
C PRO A 264 -11.57 -15.77 27.73
N MET A 265 -10.28 -15.43 27.59
CA MET A 265 -9.40 -15.14 28.73
C MET A 265 -9.66 -13.74 29.28
N PRO A 266 -10.01 -13.59 30.58
CA PRO A 266 -10.34 -12.29 31.17
C PRO A 266 -9.17 -11.30 31.08
N GLY A 267 -9.47 -10.04 30.75
CA GLY A 267 -8.49 -8.96 30.69
C GLY A 267 -7.57 -9.00 29.47
N GLN A 268 -7.80 -9.91 28.51
CA GLN A 268 -7.06 -10.00 27.27
C GLN A 268 -7.85 -9.41 26.10
N TYR A 269 -7.13 -8.85 25.13
CA TYR A 269 -7.73 -8.40 23.87
C TYR A 269 -8.21 -9.60 23.04
N GLY A 270 -9.25 -9.40 22.26
CA GLY A 270 -9.64 -10.30 21.18
C GLY A 270 -8.82 -10.02 19.91
N TRP A 271 -9.21 -10.64 18.80
CA TRP A 271 -8.53 -10.56 17.49
C TRP A 271 -9.29 -9.65 16.53
N ASN A 272 -8.53 -9.04 15.59
CA ASN A 272 -9.01 -8.04 14.64
C ASN A 272 -9.58 -6.79 15.33
N TYR A 273 -8.86 -6.31 16.34
CA TYR A 273 -9.06 -5.04 17.03
C TYR A 273 -8.12 -3.99 16.43
N TYR A 274 -8.51 -2.73 16.40
CA TYR A 274 -7.60 -1.61 16.15
C TYR A 274 -8.03 -0.32 16.85
N ASP A 275 -7.03 0.51 17.17
CA ASP A 275 -7.16 1.90 17.68
C ASP A 275 -6.02 2.71 17.04
N ARG A 276 -6.36 3.61 16.11
CA ARG A 276 -5.43 4.40 15.31
C ARG A 276 -5.64 5.88 15.57
N GLN A 277 -4.54 6.60 15.66
CA GLN A 277 -4.54 8.04 15.88
C GLN A 277 -3.39 8.65 15.12
N GLY A 278 -3.61 9.83 14.54
CA GLY A 278 -2.56 10.51 13.80
C GLY A 278 -2.76 12.01 13.71
N LEU A 279 -1.65 12.72 13.61
CA LEU A 279 -1.59 14.16 13.39
C LEU A 279 -0.55 14.44 12.32
N ARG A 280 -0.88 15.35 11.39
CA ARG A 280 0.04 15.88 10.39
C ARG A 280 -0.06 17.40 10.37
N LEU A 281 1.10 18.05 10.26
CA LEU A 281 1.25 19.48 10.03
C LEU A 281 1.98 19.67 8.71
N ALA A 282 1.44 20.50 7.83
CA ALA A 282 2.05 20.85 6.55
C ALA A 282 2.12 22.37 6.40
N ALA A 283 3.23 22.84 5.84
CA ALA A 283 3.43 24.25 5.51
C ALA A 283 4.00 24.36 4.10
N ARG A 284 3.43 25.23 3.28
CA ARG A 284 3.91 25.59 1.95
C ARG A 284 4.35 27.02 1.93
N TRP A 285 5.61 27.27 1.62
CA TRP A 285 6.21 28.58 1.53
C TRP A 285 6.57 28.94 0.10
N LYS A 286 6.08 30.09 -0.39
CA LYS A 286 6.33 30.60 -1.73
C LYS A 286 6.95 32.03 -1.65
N PRO A 287 8.22 32.16 -1.21
CA PRO A 287 8.84 33.47 -0.95
C PRO A 287 9.01 34.34 -2.19
N VAL A 288 9.23 33.72 -3.34
CA VAL A 288 9.41 34.38 -4.65
C VAL A 288 8.79 33.48 -5.74
N ASP A 289 8.53 34.06 -6.89
CA ASP A 289 8.01 33.33 -8.04
C ASP A 289 8.92 32.19 -8.44
N GLY A 290 8.31 31.07 -8.79
CA GLY A 290 9.01 29.85 -9.17
C GLY A 290 9.60 29.05 -8.01
N LEU A 291 9.62 29.56 -6.76
CA LEU A 291 10.09 28.83 -5.59
C LEU A 291 8.91 28.33 -4.74
N THR A 292 8.91 27.03 -4.49
CA THR A 292 7.98 26.39 -3.54
C THR A 292 8.78 25.52 -2.59
N ASN A 293 8.53 25.68 -1.28
CA ASN A 293 9.10 24.80 -0.27
C ASN A 293 7.99 24.22 0.60
N ASP A 294 7.75 22.91 0.45
CA ASP A 294 6.77 22.18 1.22
C ASP A 294 7.45 21.50 2.41
N PHE A 295 6.91 21.70 3.58
CA PHE A 295 7.39 21.20 4.83
C PHE A 295 6.30 20.40 5.51
N MET A 296 6.57 19.14 5.90
CA MET A 296 5.58 18.25 6.49
C MET A 296 6.18 17.53 7.70
N PHE A 297 5.40 17.46 8.75
CA PHE A 297 5.66 16.65 9.93
C PHE A 297 4.45 15.80 10.25
N ASP A 298 4.64 14.50 10.47
CA ASP A 298 3.56 13.59 10.83
C ASP A 298 3.94 12.67 12.00
N ILE A 299 2.95 12.34 12.81
CA ILE A 299 3.01 11.32 13.83
C ILE A 299 1.75 10.47 13.77
N ALA A 300 1.89 9.15 13.97
CA ALA A 300 0.74 8.28 14.09
C ALA A 300 1.03 7.11 15.04
N ARG A 301 -0.05 6.58 15.62
CA ARG A 301 -0.06 5.38 16.44
C ARG A 301 -1.14 4.44 15.89
N ASP A 302 -0.77 3.20 15.60
CA ASP A 302 -1.67 2.10 15.26
C ASP A 302 -1.51 0.99 16.31
N ALA A 303 -2.50 0.85 17.17
CA ALA A 303 -2.56 -0.25 18.12
C ALA A 303 -3.57 -1.27 17.60
N ASN A 304 -3.13 -2.50 17.34
CA ASN A 304 -3.97 -3.49 16.69
C ASN A 304 -3.68 -4.91 17.19
N THR A 305 -4.58 -5.83 16.89
CA THR A 305 -4.36 -7.26 17.08
C THR A 305 -4.47 -7.98 15.74
N PRO A 306 -3.81 -9.13 15.55
CA PRO A 306 -3.90 -9.90 14.30
C PRO A 306 -5.31 -10.46 14.10
N PHE A 307 -5.59 -10.98 12.91
CA PHE A 307 -6.76 -11.83 12.68
C PHE A 307 -6.59 -13.15 13.42
N TYR A 308 -7.70 -13.70 13.93
CA TYR A 308 -7.67 -15.00 14.59
C TYR A 308 -7.32 -16.12 13.60
N SER A 309 -6.32 -16.93 13.94
CA SER A 309 -5.95 -18.13 13.21
C SER A 309 -6.61 -19.32 13.83
N GLN A 310 -7.58 -19.91 13.17
CA GLN A 310 -8.30 -21.10 13.64
C GLN A 310 -7.81 -22.37 12.97
N LEU A 311 -7.94 -23.52 13.63
CA LEU A 311 -7.61 -24.82 13.09
C LEU A 311 -8.69 -25.24 12.07
N LEU A 312 -8.32 -25.38 10.79
CA LEU A 312 -9.25 -25.59 9.67
C LEU A 312 -9.60 -27.07 9.49
N ASN A 313 -8.64 -27.93 9.72
CA ASN A 313 -8.79 -29.38 9.54
C ASN A 313 -7.91 -30.13 10.55
N TYR A 314 -8.20 -31.40 10.70
CA TYR A 314 -7.43 -32.30 11.56
C TYR A 314 -7.40 -33.67 10.92
N ASN A 315 -6.26 -34.34 10.89
CA ASN A 315 -6.10 -35.68 10.37
C ASN A 315 -5.93 -36.69 11.51
N PRO A 316 -7.04 -37.28 12.01
CA PRO A 316 -7.00 -38.21 13.13
C PRO A 316 -6.35 -39.57 12.78
N ASN A 317 -6.26 -39.93 11.52
CA ASN A 317 -5.72 -41.20 11.07
C ASN A 317 -4.22 -41.19 10.83
N GLY A 318 -3.57 -40.03 11.03
CA GLY A 318 -2.13 -39.86 10.81
C GLY A 318 -1.74 -40.16 9.37
N CYS A 319 -0.56 -40.68 9.19
CA CYS A 319 0.02 -41.01 7.90
C CYS A 319 -0.31 -42.45 7.48
N VAL A 320 -0.92 -42.60 6.29
CA VAL A 320 -1.17 -43.89 5.70
C VAL A 320 0.03 -44.32 4.86
N ALA A 321 0.46 -45.59 4.96
CA ALA A 321 1.50 -46.14 4.11
C ALA A 321 1.13 -46.03 2.62
N GLY A 322 2.08 -45.75 1.79
CA GLY A 322 1.86 -45.60 0.36
C GLY A 322 3.15 -45.67 -0.46
N PRO A 323 3.03 -45.74 -1.79
CA PRO A 323 4.17 -45.69 -2.67
C PRO A 323 4.88 -44.34 -2.53
N ALA A 324 6.19 -44.34 -2.77
CA ALA A 324 6.96 -43.10 -2.87
C ALA A 324 6.34 -42.19 -3.94
N PRO A 325 5.96 -40.96 -3.64
CA PRO A 325 5.52 -40.01 -4.66
C PRO A 325 6.70 -39.70 -5.60
N ALA A 326 6.37 -39.30 -6.83
CA ALA A 326 7.39 -38.95 -7.78
C ALA A 326 8.30 -37.83 -7.24
N PRO A 327 9.63 -37.87 -7.47
CA PRO A 327 10.54 -36.83 -7.01
C PRO A 327 10.18 -35.44 -7.50
N SER A 328 9.42 -35.35 -8.59
CA SER A 328 8.90 -34.11 -9.18
C SER A 328 7.65 -33.58 -8.49
N GLU A 329 7.05 -34.29 -7.56
CA GLU A 329 5.90 -33.79 -6.81
C GLU A 329 6.31 -32.76 -5.77
N SER A 330 5.44 -31.79 -5.54
CA SER A 330 5.60 -30.83 -4.46
C SER A 330 5.32 -31.52 -3.12
N VAL A 331 6.01 -31.07 -2.08
CA VAL A 331 5.66 -31.47 -0.71
C VAL A 331 4.20 -31.04 -0.47
N ARG A 332 3.35 -32.00 -0.08
CA ARG A 332 1.94 -31.74 0.19
C ARG A 332 1.72 -31.50 1.68
N PRO A 333 0.88 -30.52 2.05
CA PRO A 333 0.41 -30.41 3.42
C PRO A 333 -0.22 -31.73 3.87
N GLY A 334 0.05 -32.17 5.08
CA GLY A 334 -0.42 -33.45 5.60
C GLY A 334 0.30 -34.68 5.03
N ALA A 335 1.27 -34.50 4.12
CA ALA A 335 2.09 -35.59 3.66
C ALA A 335 3.08 -36.00 4.74
N CYS A 336 3.12 -37.28 5.03
CA CYS A 336 4.02 -37.86 6.03
C CYS A 336 5.41 -38.17 5.49
N TYR A 337 5.69 -37.81 4.27
CA TYR A 337 6.87 -38.22 3.51
C TYR A 337 7.35 -37.14 2.58
N LEU A 338 8.61 -37.19 2.27
CA LEU A 338 9.21 -36.36 1.24
C LEU A 338 9.00 -37.02 -0.12
N PRO A 339 8.74 -36.29 -1.21
CA PRO A 339 8.73 -36.83 -2.57
C PRO A 339 10.00 -37.62 -2.86
N GLY A 340 9.85 -38.77 -3.51
CA GLY A 340 10.96 -39.65 -3.85
C GLY A 340 11.45 -40.58 -2.71
N THR A 341 10.85 -40.52 -1.52
CA THR A 341 11.18 -41.43 -0.44
C THR A 341 10.07 -42.45 -0.17
N ALA A 342 10.42 -43.73 -0.10
CA ALA A 342 9.50 -44.73 0.39
C ALA A 342 9.23 -44.48 1.89
N TYR A 343 8.00 -44.64 2.29
CA TYR A 343 7.61 -44.46 3.69
C TYR A 343 6.81 -45.64 4.21
N THR A 344 7.05 -46.01 5.43
CA THR A 344 6.21 -46.94 6.17
C THR A 344 5.10 -46.19 6.89
N ALA A 345 3.91 -46.80 7.03
CA ALA A 345 2.87 -46.20 7.84
C ALA A 345 3.46 -45.85 9.23
N LEU A 346 3.29 -44.64 9.65
CA LEU A 346 3.54 -44.26 11.04
C LEU A 346 2.39 -44.86 11.85
N THR A 347 2.53 -46.14 12.23
CA THR A 347 1.61 -46.85 13.10
C THR A 347 1.78 -46.39 14.54
N GLY A 348 1.55 -45.09 14.76
CA GLY A 348 1.47 -44.56 16.14
C GLY A 348 0.00 -44.20 16.40
N THR A 349 -0.46 -44.39 17.62
CA THR A 349 -1.74 -43.83 18.05
C THR A 349 -1.75 -42.34 17.76
N VAL A 350 -2.66 -41.94 16.89
CA VAL A 350 -2.92 -40.53 16.63
C VAL A 350 -3.32 -39.91 17.97
N LYS A 351 -2.59 -38.90 18.40
CA LYS A 351 -2.90 -38.23 19.64
C LYS A 351 -4.16 -37.42 19.45
N PRO A 352 -5.14 -37.51 20.37
CA PRO A 352 -6.33 -36.69 20.30
C PRO A 352 -5.96 -35.21 20.41
N LEU A 353 -6.78 -34.35 19.81
CA LEU A 353 -6.72 -32.91 20.06
C LEU A 353 -6.83 -32.64 21.56
N LEU A 354 -6.15 -31.62 22.02
CA LEU A 354 -6.33 -31.13 23.37
C LEU A 354 -7.81 -30.74 23.60
N PRO A 355 -8.38 -30.99 24.78
CA PRO A 355 -9.77 -30.61 25.09
C PRO A 355 -9.99 -29.10 24.89
N GLY A 356 -11.15 -28.72 24.35
CA GLY A 356 -11.47 -27.34 24.05
C GLY A 356 -10.99 -26.84 22.69
N VAL A 357 -10.09 -27.56 21.99
CA VAL A 357 -9.65 -27.21 20.63
C VAL A 357 -10.76 -27.53 19.65
N VAL A 358 -11.15 -26.53 18.84
CA VAL A 358 -12.23 -26.63 17.84
C VAL A 358 -11.62 -26.68 16.46
N VAL A 359 -12.02 -27.67 15.66
CA VAL A 359 -11.72 -27.72 14.23
C VAL A 359 -12.86 -27.08 13.46
N ASN A 360 -12.58 -25.96 12.80
CA ASN A 360 -13.58 -25.25 12.02
C ASN A 360 -12.95 -24.64 10.77
N GLY A 361 -13.17 -25.32 9.62
CA GLY A 361 -12.73 -24.84 8.30
C GLY A 361 -13.83 -24.20 7.47
N THR A 362 -15.05 -24.03 8.01
CA THR A 362 -16.22 -23.62 7.23
C THR A 362 -16.74 -22.23 7.56
N SER A 363 -16.44 -21.74 8.76
CA SER A 363 -16.98 -20.44 9.21
C SER A 363 -16.03 -19.71 10.16
N ARG A 364 -16.11 -18.39 10.16
CA ARG A 364 -15.37 -17.51 11.05
C ARG A 364 -15.81 -17.68 12.51
N MET A 365 -14.87 -17.97 13.40
CA MET A 365 -15.17 -18.09 14.83
C MET A 365 -15.38 -16.70 15.46
N LYS A 366 -16.47 -16.54 16.22
CA LYS A 366 -16.80 -15.31 16.96
C LYS A 366 -16.09 -15.22 18.31
N THR A 367 -15.67 -16.36 18.84
CA THR A 367 -14.91 -16.48 20.09
C THR A 367 -13.83 -17.53 19.85
N ALA A 368 -12.62 -17.28 20.30
CA ALA A 368 -11.55 -18.27 20.26
C ALA A 368 -11.93 -19.48 21.11
N ASP A 369 -11.49 -20.66 20.73
CA ASP A 369 -11.77 -21.92 21.43
C ASP A 369 -11.13 -21.96 22.81
N ILE A 370 -9.82 -21.69 22.93
CA ILE A 370 -9.17 -21.49 24.23
C ILE A 370 -8.52 -20.11 24.29
N GLY A 371 -8.54 -19.49 25.45
CA GLY A 371 -7.90 -18.20 25.68
C GLY A 371 -6.38 -18.33 25.71
N VAL A 372 -5.71 -17.34 25.09
CA VAL A 372 -4.28 -17.13 25.21
C VAL A 372 -4.01 -15.66 25.49
N PRO A 373 -2.89 -15.33 26.14
CA PRO A 373 -2.52 -13.93 26.33
C PRO A 373 -2.42 -13.23 24.99
N GLN A 374 -3.22 -12.19 24.77
CA GLN A 374 -3.21 -11.35 23.60
C GLN A 374 -3.28 -9.89 24.00
N GLN A 375 -2.23 -9.15 23.67
CA GLN A 375 -2.14 -7.71 23.85
C GLN A 375 -2.05 -7.01 22.52
N GLN A 376 -2.12 -5.69 22.53
CA GLN A 376 -1.97 -4.88 21.30
C GLN A 376 -0.54 -4.98 20.76
N SER A 377 -0.41 -5.17 19.46
CA SER A 377 0.76 -4.73 18.70
C SER A 377 0.62 -3.23 18.45
N VAL A 378 1.69 -2.46 18.68
CA VAL A 378 1.63 -1.01 18.58
C VAL A 378 2.73 -0.51 17.65
N ASP A 379 2.32 0.10 16.54
CA ASP A 379 3.21 0.81 15.63
C ASP A 379 3.11 2.32 15.91
N LYS A 380 4.24 2.95 16.18
CA LYS A 380 4.37 4.40 16.29
C LYS A 380 5.22 4.88 15.13
N THR A 381 4.67 5.73 14.29
CA THR A 381 5.39 6.35 13.18
C THR A 381 5.56 7.82 13.42
N ARG A 382 6.67 8.37 12.96
CA ARG A 382 6.93 9.81 12.92
C ARG A 382 7.79 10.15 11.73
N GLY A 383 7.53 11.27 11.12
CA GLY A 383 8.22 11.65 9.90
C GLY A 383 8.37 13.15 9.75
N PHE A 384 9.44 13.51 9.09
CA PHE A 384 9.75 14.84 8.67
C PHE A 384 10.12 14.83 7.20
N THR A 385 9.48 15.69 6.40
CA THR A 385 9.71 15.77 4.96
C THR A 385 9.83 17.23 4.56
N ASN A 386 10.83 17.54 3.73
CA ASN A 386 10.97 18.83 3.07
C ASN A 386 11.12 18.62 1.56
N ILE A 387 10.29 19.30 0.78
CA ILE A 387 10.31 19.25 -0.68
C ILE A 387 10.51 20.67 -1.17
N PHE A 388 11.72 20.95 -1.65
CA PHE A 388 12.10 22.22 -2.23
C PHE A 388 12.04 22.11 -3.76
N LYS A 389 11.40 23.08 -4.42
CA LYS A 389 11.30 23.19 -5.88
C LYS A 389 11.62 24.61 -6.28
N TYR A 390 12.50 24.77 -7.26
CA TYR A 390 12.79 26.08 -7.83
C TYR A 390 12.88 26.02 -9.35
N LYS A 391 11.99 26.75 -10.00
CA LYS A 391 11.95 26.88 -11.46
C LYS A 391 12.83 28.04 -11.89
N PHE A 392 14.08 27.72 -12.26
CA PHE A 392 15.07 28.71 -12.75
C PHE A 392 14.69 29.31 -14.10
N SER A 393 14.02 28.50 -14.95
CA SER A 393 13.58 28.92 -16.27
C SER A 393 12.43 28.01 -16.73
N PRO A 394 11.71 28.32 -17.80
CA PRO A 394 10.72 27.41 -18.40
C PRO A 394 11.30 26.02 -18.76
N SER A 395 12.61 25.96 -19.01
CA SER A 395 13.31 24.73 -19.42
C SER A 395 14.01 23.97 -18.28
N PHE A 396 14.09 24.52 -17.06
CA PHE A 396 14.79 23.86 -15.95
C PHE A 396 14.20 24.17 -14.59
N GLU A 397 13.80 23.13 -13.90
CA GLU A 397 13.37 23.12 -12.51
C GLU A 397 14.27 22.21 -11.69
N PHE A 398 14.82 22.72 -10.60
CA PHE A 398 15.53 21.95 -9.59
C PHE A 398 14.60 21.56 -8.47
N ARG A 399 14.72 20.28 -8.01
CA ARG A 399 13.95 19.76 -6.88
C ARG A 399 14.87 19.06 -5.89
N SER A 400 14.58 19.23 -4.61
CA SER A 400 15.25 18.52 -3.53
C SER A 400 14.20 17.91 -2.60
N PHE A 401 14.30 16.58 -2.40
CA PHE A 401 13.45 15.82 -1.48
C PHE A 401 14.32 15.34 -0.33
N THR A 402 14.06 15.85 0.87
CA THR A 402 14.77 15.47 2.09
C THR A 402 13.76 14.87 3.06
N ALA A 403 14.02 13.69 3.58
CA ALA A 403 13.13 13.10 4.58
C ALA A 403 13.90 12.31 5.63
N TRP A 404 13.38 12.37 6.86
CA TRP A 404 13.70 11.48 7.94
C TRP A 404 12.40 10.85 8.46
N ARG A 405 12.41 9.54 8.69
CA ARG A 405 11.26 8.81 9.22
C ARG A 405 11.72 7.78 10.23
N SER A 406 10.87 7.51 11.22
CA SER A 406 11.10 6.49 12.23
C SER A 406 9.82 5.67 12.47
N VAL A 407 10.02 4.38 12.74
CA VAL A 407 8.97 3.44 13.15
C VAL A 407 9.44 2.70 14.40
N ASP A 408 8.64 2.75 15.45
CA ASP A 408 8.76 1.90 16.62
C ASP A 408 7.57 0.93 16.62
N ALA A 409 7.81 -0.37 16.45
CA ALA A 409 6.76 -1.38 16.37
C ALA A 409 6.94 -2.44 17.44
N THR A 410 6.01 -2.52 18.38
CA THR A 410 5.93 -3.65 19.31
C THR A 410 4.99 -4.69 18.72
N GLN A 411 5.39 -5.94 18.76
CA GLN A 411 4.60 -7.04 18.26
C GLN A 411 4.14 -7.92 19.42
N TRP A 412 2.84 -8.20 19.40
CA TRP A 412 2.24 -9.26 20.17
C TRP A 412 1.40 -10.11 19.23
N ASP A 413 1.83 -11.34 18.95
CA ASP A 413 1.25 -12.11 17.88
C ASP A 413 1.12 -13.58 18.22
N ASN A 414 -0.04 -14.10 17.91
CA ASN A 414 -0.35 -15.53 17.99
C ASN A 414 -0.70 -16.08 16.60
N ALA A 415 0.16 -15.77 15.63
CA ALA A 415 -0.08 -16.01 14.20
C ALA A 415 -0.26 -17.47 13.79
N GLY A 416 0.11 -18.40 14.65
CA GLY A 416 -0.15 -19.81 14.43
C GLY A 416 -1.45 -20.30 15.04
N GLY A 417 -2.38 -19.38 15.36
CA GLY A 417 -3.56 -19.71 16.13
C GLY A 417 -3.29 -19.85 17.62
N ALA A 418 -4.37 -19.86 18.42
CA ALA A 418 -4.26 -20.12 19.86
C ALA A 418 -3.57 -21.44 20.19
N HIS A 419 -3.39 -22.30 19.19
CA HIS A 419 -2.86 -23.66 19.35
C HIS A 419 -1.87 -24.02 18.25
N ARG A 420 -0.76 -23.35 18.17
CA ARG A 420 0.26 -23.71 17.18
C ARG A 420 0.70 -25.18 17.26
N THR A 421 0.39 -25.83 18.38
CA THR A 421 0.62 -27.25 18.59
C THR A 421 -0.56 -27.83 19.38
N PRO A 422 -1.71 -28.14 18.74
CA PRO A 422 -2.91 -28.61 19.42
C PRO A 422 -2.75 -30.01 20.04
N ILE A 423 -1.58 -30.63 19.86
CA ILE A 423 -1.20 -31.92 20.44
C ILE A 423 0.14 -31.76 21.15
N VAL A 424 0.20 -32.24 22.37
CA VAL A 424 1.40 -32.32 23.15
C VAL A 424 1.77 -33.80 23.31
N ASN A 425 3.07 -34.13 23.28
CA ASN A 425 3.53 -35.44 23.64
C ASN A 425 3.36 -35.63 25.16
N LEU A 426 2.21 -36.12 25.56
CA LEU A 426 1.85 -36.29 26.95
C LEU A 426 2.57 -37.55 27.49
N THR A 427 3.51 -37.32 28.37
CA THR A 427 4.29 -38.37 29.04
C THR A 427 4.22 -38.15 30.54
N PRO A 428 4.56 -39.14 31.37
CA PRO A 428 4.67 -38.98 32.84
C PRO A 428 5.64 -37.85 33.26
N ALA A 429 6.53 -37.45 32.35
CA ALA A 429 7.45 -36.33 32.60
C ALA A 429 6.77 -34.96 32.55
N CYS A 430 5.53 -34.86 32.02
CA CYS A 430 4.72 -33.64 32.03
C CYS A 430 4.12 -33.45 33.44
N THR A 431 4.86 -32.87 34.35
CA THR A 431 4.49 -32.71 35.76
C THR A 431 3.98 -31.30 36.06
N ALA A 432 3.42 -31.09 37.25
CA ALA A 432 2.99 -29.75 37.66
C ALA A 432 4.16 -28.75 37.77
N ILE A 433 5.38 -29.24 38.03
CA ILE A 433 6.60 -28.41 38.11
C ILE A 433 7.21 -28.20 36.73
N ALA A 434 7.06 -29.16 35.83
CA ALA A 434 7.57 -29.14 34.46
C ALA A 434 6.48 -29.53 33.48
N PRO A 435 5.46 -28.64 33.23
CA PRO A 435 4.38 -28.94 32.30
C PRO A 435 4.91 -28.98 30.86
N CYS A 436 4.35 -29.89 30.07
CA CYS A 436 4.67 -29.92 28.65
C CYS A 436 4.03 -28.72 27.94
N ALA A 437 4.85 -27.77 27.55
CA ALA A 437 4.42 -26.48 27.04
C ALA A 437 3.85 -26.55 25.64
N PHE A 438 2.80 -25.78 25.39
CA PHE A 438 2.18 -25.55 24.06
C PHE A 438 1.61 -24.13 23.95
N SER A 439 0.95 -23.80 22.84
CA SER A 439 0.35 -22.47 22.62
C SER A 439 1.39 -21.33 22.56
N ARG A 440 2.37 -21.51 21.70
CA ARG A 440 3.43 -20.53 21.44
C ARG A 440 2.86 -19.23 20.89
N TYR A 441 3.30 -18.09 21.40
CA TYR A 441 3.08 -16.76 20.85
C TYR A 441 4.41 -16.07 20.54
N SER A 442 4.37 -15.00 19.76
CA SER A 442 5.55 -14.26 19.32
C SER A 442 5.49 -12.83 19.81
N LEU A 443 6.59 -12.38 20.37
CA LEU A 443 6.82 -11.01 20.79
C LEU A 443 7.97 -10.45 19.95
N ALA A 444 7.89 -9.18 19.58
CA ALA A 444 9.02 -8.47 19.01
C ALA A 444 8.97 -6.98 19.37
N ASP A 445 10.16 -6.38 19.38
CA ASP A 445 10.37 -4.94 19.50
C ASP A 445 11.27 -4.54 18.33
N LEU A 446 10.67 -3.84 17.36
CA LEU A 446 11.33 -3.36 16.16
C LEU A 446 11.47 -1.86 16.22
N HIS A 447 12.67 -1.38 16.00
CA HIS A 447 12.97 0.04 15.78
C HIS A 447 13.59 0.23 14.40
N GLN A 448 13.08 1.20 13.64
CA GLN A 448 13.63 1.59 12.36
C GLN A 448 13.72 3.10 12.28
N ASP A 449 14.87 3.60 11.83
CA ASP A 449 15.05 4.97 11.35
C ASP A 449 15.62 4.98 9.95
N GLN A 450 15.17 5.93 9.14
CA GLN A 450 15.66 6.13 7.78
C GLN A 450 15.85 7.62 7.48
N PHE A 451 16.86 7.91 6.67
CA PHE A 451 17.09 9.20 6.04
C PHE A 451 17.20 9.01 4.53
N SER A 452 16.55 9.90 3.77
CA SER A 452 16.68 9.93 2.31
C SER A 452 16.87 11.34 1.80
N GLN A 453 17.69 11.47 0.74
CA GLN A 453 17.91 12.68 0.00
C GLN A 453 17.86 12.39 -1.49
N GLU A 454 17.03 13.14 -2.22
CA GLU A 454 16.97 13.06 -3.69
C GLU A 454 17.08 14.45 -4.27
N PHE A 455 17.98 14.62 -5.23
CA PHE A 455 18.07 15.82 -6.05
C PHE A 455 17.60 15.50 -7.45
N GLN A 456 16.79 16.35 -8.03
CA GLN A 456 16.27 16.19 -9.37
C GLN A 456 16.45 17.48 -10.19
N GLY A 457 16.80 17.33 -11.46
CA GLY A 457 16.65 18.34 -12.50
C GLY A 457 15.58 17.89 -13.48
N VAL A 458 14.57 18.71 -13.69
CA VAL A 458 13.43 18.41 -14.57
C VAL A 458 13.22 19.56 -15.54
N GLY A 459 12.92 19.26 -16.80
CA GLY A 459 12.65 20.32 -17.76
C GLY A 459 12.31 19.84 -19.15
N SER A 460 12.14 20.82 -20.05
CA SER A 460 11.89 20.61 -21.48
C SER A 460 12.73 21.57 -22.28
N VAL A 461 13.42 21.07 -23.31
CA VAL A 461 14.21 21.87 -24.23
C VAL A 461 13.87 21.48 -25.67
N GLY A 462 13.24 22.36 -26.41
CA GLY A 462 12.73 22.05 -27.73
C GLY A 462 11.77 20.86 -27.71
N ARG A 463 12.07 19.78 -28.43
CA ARG A 463 11.31 18.54 -28.48
C ARG A 463 11.76 17.48 -27.45
N PHE A 464 12.61 17.86 -26.48
CA PHE A 464 13.13 16.93 -25.47
C PHE A 464 12.60 17.26 -24.09
N ASP A 465 12.01 16.28 -23.45
CA ASP A 465 11.64 16.28 -22.03
C ASP A 465 12.63 15.44 -21.25
N TYR A 466 13.13 15.92 -20.12
CA TYR A 466 14.11 15.21 -19.34
C TYR A 466 13.87 15.25 -17.84
N VAL A 467 14.35 14.19 -17.19
CA VAL A 467 14.46 14.08 -15.73
C VAL A 467 15.81 13.45 -15.43
N ALA A 468 16.59 14.05 -14.54
CA ALA A 468 17.82 13.45 -14.04
C ALA A 468 17.90 13.61 -12.53
N GLY A 469 18.52 12.68 -11.81
CA GLY A 469 18.59 12.80 -10.37
C GLY A 469 19.68 11.96 -9.72
N LEU A 470 19.98 12.37 -8.47
CA LEU A 470 20.86 11.69 -7.54
C LEU A 470 20.06 11.31 -6.30
N PHE A 471 20.23 10.07 -5.82
CA PHE A 471 19.51 9.53 -4.68
C PHE A 471 20.44 8.93 -3.64
N TYR A 472 20.20 9.25 -2.40
CA TYR A 472 20.84 8.66 -1.24
C TYR A 472 19.78 8.16 -0.24
N PHE A 473 20.01 6.96 0.30
CA PHE A 473 19.18 6.36 1.34
C PHE A 473 20.06 5.71 2.39
N ASN A 474 19.70 5.88 3.66
CA ASN A 474 20.35 5.24 4.79
C ASN A 474 19.28 4.81 5.79
N GLU A 475 19.34 3.56 6.22
CA GLU A 475 18.36 2.95 7.12
C GLU A 475 19.08 2.14 8.18
N HIS A 476 18.58 2.22 9.41
CA HIS A 476 18.96 1.37 10.52
C HIS A 476 17.72 0.63 11.03
N VAL A 477 17.82 -0.68 11.20
CA VAL A 477 16.75 -1.52 11.73
C VAL A 477 17.30 -2.40 12.84
N ARG A 478 16.56 -2.45 13.94
CA ARG A 478 16.77 -3.39 15.05
C ARG A 478 15.47 -4.15 15.26
N ASP A 479 15.56 -5.48 15.43
CA ASP A 479 14.43 -6.37 15.72
C ASP A 479 14.87 -7.37 16.79
N ASP A 480 14.29 -7.25 17.98
CA ASP A 480 14.50 -8.15 19.11
C ASP A 480 13.23 -8.97 19.32
N ALA A 481 13.32 -10.28 19.37
CA ALA A 481 12.14 -11.15 19.39
C ALA A 481 12.24 -12.26 20.44
N ALA A 482 11.09 -12.63 20.97
CA ALA A 482 10.90 -13.75 21.88
C ALA A 482 9.70 -14.61 21.46
N THR A 483 9.74 -15.91 21.78
CA THR A 483 8.65 -16.83 21.41
C THR A 483 8.30 -17.76 22.59
N PRO A 484 7.68 -17.21 23.64
CA PRO A 484 7.25 -17.97 24.79
C PRO A 484 6.04 -18.86 24.52
N ASN A 485 5.71 -19.74 25.49
CA ASN A 485 4.46 -20.51 25.52
C ASN A 485 3.57 -20.00 26.65
N SER A 486 2.25 -20.11 26.46
CA SER A 486 1.27 -19.60 27.43
C SER A 486 0.49 -20.69 28.17
N LYS A 487 0.48 -21.91 27.63
CA LYS A 487 -0.25 -23.05 28.20
C LYS A 487 0.66 -24.26 28.34
N GLY A 488 0.42 -25.07 29.35
CA GLY A 488 1.05 -26.36 29.54
C GLY A 488 0.04 -27.45 29.87
N VAL A 489 0.51 -28.69 29.78
CA VAL A 489 -0.27 -29.87 30.10
C VAL A 489 0.49 -30.67 31.15
N VAL A 490 -0.20 -31.06 32.21
CA VAL A 490 0.27 -31.99 33.27
C VAL A 490 -0.40 -33.33 33.04
N ALA A 491 0.39 -34.40 33.01
CA ALA A 491 -0.09 -35.74 32.89
C ALA A 491 -0.70 -36.23 34.21
N ILE A 492 -1.88 -36.84 34.11
CA ILE A 492 -2.46 -37.63 35.21
C ILE A 492 -2.00 -39.05 34.95
N VAL A 493 -1.21 -39.59 35.87
CA VAL A 493 -0.69 -40.96 35.79
C VAL A 493 -1.49 -41.89 36.65
N ASP A 494 -1.50 -43.20 36.26
CA ASP A 494 -2.11 -44.26 37.07
C ASP A 494 -1.34 -44.37 38.39
N PRO A 495 -2.01 -44.35 39.55
CA PRO A 495 -1.33 -44.47 40.85
C PRO A 495 -0.58 -45.78 41.05
N LEU A 496 -1.07 -46.88 40.40
CA LEU A 496 -0.46 -48.19 40.47
C LEU A 496 0.63 -48.41 39.41
N PHE A 497 0.49 -47.71 38.28
CA PHE A 497 1.44 -47.77 37.15
C PHE A 497 1.87 -46.35 36.72
N PRO A 498 2.82 -45.73 37.44
CA PRO A 498 3.20 -44.32 37.19
C PRO A 498 3.78 -44.04 35.81
N THR A 499 4.03 -45.06 35.00
CA THR A 499 4.45 -44.94 33.60
C THR A 499 3.24 -44.84 32.63
N VAL A 500 2.02 -45.10 33.12
CA VAL A 500 0.80 -45.07 32.33
C VAL A 500 0.09 -43.73 32.57
N VAL A 501 -0.12 -42.95 31.48
CA VAL A 501 -0.84 -41.69 31.53
C VAL A 501 -2.32 -42.01 31.30
N THR A 502 -3.18 -41.66 32.25
CA THR A 502 -4.64 -41.86 32.24
C THR A 502 -5.43 -40.62 31.88
N GLY A 503 -4.83 -39.45 31.96
CA GLY A 503 -5.46 -38.18 31.66
C GLY A 503 -4.52 -37.00 31.57
N ALA A 504 -5.09 -35.81 31.44
CA ALA A 504 -4.36 -34.55 31.34
C ALA A 504 -5.09 -33.41 32.04
N THR A 505 -4.33 -32.55 32.67
CA THR A 505 -4.83 -31.25 33.18
C THR A 505 -4.11 -30.10 32.54
N TYR A 506 -4.86 -29.09 32.12
CA TYR A 506 -4.28 -27.83 31.62
C TYR A 506 -3.81 -26.96 32.76
N VAL A 507 -2.68 -26.31 32.54
CA VAL A 507 -2.13 -25.29 33.42
C VAL A 507 -1.72 -24.08 32.61
N ASP A 508 -1.89 -22.92 33.18
CA ASP A 508 -1.35 -21.70 32.63
C ASP A 508 0.15 -21.62 32.93
N ILE A 509 0.94 -21.36 31.91
CA ILE A 509 2.36 -21.02 32.08
C ILE A 509 2.39 -19.52 32.39
N PRO A 510 2.94 -19.09 33.54
CA PRO A 510 3.06 -17.70 33.88
C PRO A 510 3.68 -16.90 32.73
N PHE A 511 3.11 -15.73 32.48
CA PHE A 511 3.75 -14.79 31.56
C PHE A 511 5.18 -14.53 31.98
N CYS A 512 6.12 -14.44 31.03
CA CYS A 512 7.54 -14.34 31.29
C CYS A 512 7.85 -13.34 32.41
N THR A 513 8.18 -13.86 33.58
CA THR A 513 8.91 -13.10 34.54
C THR A 513 10.39 -13.33 34.16
N ALA A 514 11.11 -12.30 33.79
CA ALA A 514 12.50 -12.37 33.39
C ALA A 514 13.36 -12.82 34.56
N SER A 515 13.29 -14.12 34.91
CA SER A 515 14.00 -14.67 36.05
C SER A 515 15.49 -14.83 35.78
N THR A 516 15.89 -14.97 34.51
CA THR A 516 17.32 -14.92 34.11
C THR A 516 17.35 -14.76 32.59
N PRO A 517 17.58 -13.54 32.05
CA PRO A 517 17.91 -13.41 30.65
C PRO A 517 19.12 -14.26 30.35
N LEU A 518 19.07 -15.08 29.30
CA LEU A 518 20.23 -15.82 28.77
C LEU A 518 21.42 -14.88 28.50
N PHE A 519 21.12 -13.58 28.32
CA PHE A 519 22.04 -12.47 28.25
C PHE A 519 21.55 -11.35 29.15
N ALA A 520 22.36 -10.84 30.03
CA ALA A 520 22.02 -9.81 30.99
C ALA A 520 21.48 -8.56 30.25
N GLY A 521 20.24 -8.21 30.51
CA GLY A 521 19.63 -6.95 30.08
C GLY A 521 18.79 -6.97 28.78
N GLU A 522 18.65 -8.11 28.09
CA GLU A 522 17.84 -8.16 26.85
C GLU A 522 16.54 -8.97 27.03
N ALA A 523 15.42 -8.25 27.10
CA ALA A 523 14.09 -8.83 27.22
C ALA A 523 13.09 -8.02 26.38
N VAL A 524 12.11 -8.71 25.78
CA VAL A 524 10.96 -8.10 25.13
C VAL A 524 9.72 -8.41 25.95
N ASN A 525 9.04 -7.38 26.43
CA ASN A 525 7.86 -7.52 27.30
C ASN A 525 8.09 -8.49 28.47
N GLY A 526 9.26 -8.43 29.11
CA GLY A 526 9.62 -9.30 30.24
C GLY A 526 10.06 -10.72 29.87
N CYS A 527 10.05 -11.08 28.58
CA CYS A 527 10.51 -12.40 28.10
C CYS A 527 11.93 -12.29 27.55
N SER A 528 12.80 -13.25 27.90
CA SER A 528 14.14 -13.34 27.32
C SER A 528 14.05 -13.45 25.80
N ILE A 529 14.84 -12.66 25.07
CA ILE A 529 14.91 -12.73 23.63
C ILE A 529 15.50 -14.06 23.16
N ASP A 530 14.98 -14.58 22.07
CA ASP A 530 15.52 -15.77 21.39
C ASP A 530 16.18 -15.43 20.06
N ARG A 531 16.03 -14.19 19.62
CA ARG A 531 16.58 -13.66 18.38
C ARG A 531 16.72 -12.14 18.46
N ALA A 532 17.86 -11.61 18.03
CA ALA A 532 18.09 -10.21 17.80
C ALA A 532 18.75 -10.00 16.44
N SER A 533 18.24 -9.05 15.65
CA SER A 533 18.83 -8.71 14.35
C SER A 533 19.01 -7.21 14.24
N ARG A 534 20.19 -6.78 13.79
CA ARG A 534 20.53 -5.37 13.58
C ARG A 534 21.10 -5.21 12.20
N VAL A 535 20.51 -4.30 11.40
CA VAL A 535 20.89 -4.12 10.00
C VAL A 535 20.99 -2.65 9.66
N LYS A 536 22.08 -2.27 8.97
CA LYS A 536 22.28 -0.97 8.35
C LYS A 536 22.27 -1.14 6.84
N SER A 537 21.39 -0.43 6.17
CA SER A 537 21.24 -0.44 4.70
C SER A 537 21.55 0.93 4.15
N LYS A 538 22.45 1.02 3.15
CA LYS A 538 22.74 2.25 2.40
C LYS A 538 22.52 2.02 0.92
N SER A 539 21.94 3.00 0.24
CA SER A 539 21.77 2.98 -1.21
C SER A 539 22.18 4.31 -1.82
N TYR A 540 22.93 4.23 -2.91
CA TYR A 540 23.37 5.38 -3.70
C TYR A 540 22.94 5.15 -5.13
N ALA A 541 22.34 6.15 -5.79
CA ALA A 541 21.97 6.01 -7.18
C ALA A 541 22.10 7.32 -7.96
N ALA A 542 22.37 7.17 -9.26
CA ALA A 542 22.22 8.20 -10.27
C ALA A 542 21.31 7.68 -11.38
N TYR A 543 20.41 8.52 -11.89
CA TYR A 543 19.45 8.15 -12.91
C TYR A 543 19.16 9.29 -13.86
N GLY A 544 18.66 8.94 -15.04
CA GLY A 544 18.14 9.88 -15.99
C GLY A 544 17.14 9.24 -16.94
N GLN A 545 16.24 10.05 -17.46
CA GLN A 545 15.28 9.71 -18.49
C GLN A 545 15.16 10.87 -19.46
N LEU A 546 15.14 10.57 -20.74
CA LEU A 546 14.96 11.52 -21.84
C LEU A 546 13.82 11.03 -22.72
N THR A 547 12.86 11.90 -22.99
CA THR A 547 11.80 11.69 -23.98
C THR A 547 12.03 12.63 -25.15
N TRP A 548 12.14 12.08 -26.34
CA TRP A 548 12.18 12.80 -27.59
C TRP A 548 10.80 12.76 -28.25
N ASN A 549 10.14 13.92 -28.32
CA ASN A 549 8.90 14.13 -29.07
C ASN A 549 9.24 14.29 -30.54
N ALA A 550 9.56 13.14 -31.21
CA ALA A 550 10.07 13.11 -32.60
C ALA A 550 9.11 13.76 -33.57
N THR A 551 7.82 13.52 -33.39
CA THR A 551 6.70 14.25 -34.01
C THR A 551 5.69 14.63 -32.92
N ASP A 552 4.62 15.28 -33.29
CA ASP A 552 3.54 15.59 -32.35
C ASP A 552 2.78 14.33 -31.89
N SER A 553 2.92 13.22 -32.65
CA SER A 553 2.28 11.94 -32.34
C SER A 553 3.27 10.85 -31.90
N LEU A 554 4.57 10.98 -32.16
CA LEU A 554 5.57 9.94 -31.83
C LEU A 554 6.50 10.39 -30.73
N HIS A 555 6.50 9.64 -29.64
CA HIS A 555 7.30 9.91 -28.44
C HIS A 555 8.22 8.72 -28.15
N LEU A 556 9.52 8.97 -28.12
CA LEU A 556 10.55 7.97 -27.85
C LEU A 556 11.22 8.30 -26.51
N THR A 557 11.11 7.40 -25.54
CA THR A 557 11.68 7.59 -24.22
C THR A 557 12.76 6.55 -23.94
N VAL A 558 13.91 7.00 -23.44
CA VAL A 558 14.97 6.14 -22.92
C VAL A 558 15.36 6.60 -21.53
N GLY A 559 15.72 5.66 -20.67
CA GLY A 559 16.16 5.97 -19.33
C GLY A 559 17.07 4.90 -18.75
N ALA A 560 17.85 5.27 -17.77
CA ALA A 560 18.70 4.34 -17.05
C ALA A 560 18.95 4.81 -15.62
N ARG A 561 19.19 3.85 -14.73
CA ARG A 561 19.61 4.08 -13.34
C ARG A 561 20.72 3.13 -12.97
N TYR A 562 21.73 3.66 -12.33
CA TYR A 562 22.75 2.86 -11.65
C TYR A 562 22.54 2.99 -10.14
N THR A 563 22.43 1.86 -9.46
CA THR A 563 22.22 1.81 -8.00
C THR A 563 23.26 0.91 -7.36
N LYS A 564 23.81 1.34 -6.21
CA LYS A 564 24.72 0.56 -5.36
C LYS A 564 24.12 0.44 -3.97
N ASP A 565 23.83 -0.80 -3.56
CA ASP A 565 23.31 -1.15 -2.23
C ASP A 565 24.42 -1.76 -1.37
N ILE A 566 24.44 -1.39 -0.09
CA ILE A 566 25.34 -1.90 0.92
C ILE A 566 24.50 -2.30 2.14
N LYS A 567 24.58 -3.57 2.55
CA LYS A 567 23.95 -4.06 3.79
C LYS A 567 25.02 -4.60 4.72
N LYS A 568 25.00 -4.11 5.96
CA LYS A 568 25.83 -4.59 7.06
C LYS A 568 24.95 -4.83 8.27
N GLY A 569 25.22 -5.90 8.99
CA GLY A 569 24.45 -6.22 10.18
C GLY A 569 24.92 -7.49 10.85
N ASP A 570 24.15 -7.90 11.82
CA ASP A 570 24.37 -9.09 12.59
C ASP A 570 23.06 -9.75 13.02
N LEU A 571 23.13 -11.05 13.31
CA LEU A 571 22.05 -11.84 13.88
C LEU A 571 22.57 -12.59 15.10
N LEU A 572 21.91 -12.40 16.20
CA LEU A 572 22.00 -13.24 17.38
C LEU A 572 20.78 -14.17 17.39
N PHE A 573 21.03 -15.48 17.36
CA PHE A 573 19.96 -16.48 17.30
C PHE A 573 20.18 -17.52 18.39
N PHE A 574 19.35 -17.48 19.43
CA PHE A 574 19.50 -18.33 20.62
C PHE A 574 18.77 -19.67 20.51
N ARG A 575 17.83 -19.75 19.58
CA ARG A 575 17.07 -20.97 19.38
C ARG A 575 17.96 -22.05 18.79
N ASN A 576 18.23 -23.13 19.52
CA ASN A 576 18.69 -24.37 18.95
C ASN A 576 20.15 -24.41 18.48
N VAL A 577 20.96 -23.49 18.87
CA VAL A 577 22.40 -23.55 18.62
C VAL A 577 23.12 -23.62 19.97
N ASN A 578 23.93 -24.65 20.17
CA ASN A 578 24.86 -24.67 21.29
C ASN A 578 25.98 -23.68 20.95
N TYR A 579 25.78 -22.41 21.28
CA TYR A 579 26.73 -21.32 20.97
C TYR A 579 28.12 -21.59 21.55
N GLN A 580 28.20 -22.34 22.63
CA GLN A 580 29.45 -22.67 23.28
C GLN A 580 30.30 -23.66 22.47
N THR A 581 29.69 -24.44 21.59
CA THR A 581 30.36 -25.46 20.78
C THR A 581 30.60 -25.08 19.33
N ASN A 582 30.00 -23.96 18.82
CA ASN A 582 30.25 -23.46 17.47
C ASN A 582 31.38 -22.41 17.50
N PRO A 583 32.59 -22.71 16.96
CA PRO A 583 33.72 -21.78 17.04
C PRO A 583 33.48 -20.43 16.33
N LEU A 584 32.70 -20.41 15.27
CA LEU A 584 32.38 -19.17 14.56
C LEU A 584 31.46 -18.26 15.38
N VAL A 585 30.50 -18.82 16.07
CA VAL A 585 29.59 -18.09 16.94
C VAL A 585 30.28 -17.63 18.22
N ALA A 586 31.15 -18.48 18.81
CA ALA A 586 31.96 -18.11 19.95
C ALA A 586 32.93 -16.96 19.64
N ALA A 587 33.55 -16.98 18.45
CA ALA A 587 34.48 -15.93 18.00
C ALA A 587 33.77 -14.59 17.75
N ALA A 588 32.49 -14.59 17.36
CA ALA A 588 31.67 -13.40 17.13
C ALA A 588 30.79 -13.01 18.33
N ASN A 589 31.07 -13.49 19.54
CA ASN A 589 30.22 -13.28 20.71
C ASN A 589 28.75 -13.71 20.49
N GLY A 590 28.53 -14.75 19.71
CA GLY A 590 27.22 -15.26 19.42
C GLY A 590 26.51 -14.60 18.20
N TYR A 591 27.09 -13.58 17.60
CA TYR A 591 26.49 -12.89 16.44
C TYR A 591 26.97 -13.47 15.10
N GLN A 592 26.04 -13.65 14.15
CA GLN A 592 26.33 -14.01 12.77
C GLN A 592 26.39 -12.74 11.91
N PRO A 593 27.53 -12.40 11.30
CA PRO A 593 27.67 -11.15 10.57
C PRO A 593 27.06 -11.21 9.18
N LEU A 594 26.54 -10.06 8.71
CA LEU A 594 26.16 -9.78 7.33
C LEU A 594 26.99 -8.59 6.83
N ASP A 595 27.76 -8.77 5.76
CA ASP A 595 28.39 -7.67 5.00
C ASP A 595 28.29 -8.00 3.50
N ARG A 596 27.41 -7.29 2.80
CA ARG A 596 27.15 -7.50 1.37
C ARG A 596 26.99 -6.19 0.64
N LYS A 597 27.45 -6.21 -0.63
CA LYS A 597 27.35 -5.08 -1.55
C LYS A 597 26.86 -5.58 -2.90
N TRP A 598 25.92 -4.87 -3.48
CA TRP A 598 25.40 -5.18 -4.81
C TRP A 598 25.31 -3.90 -5.63
N ALA A 599 25.40 -4.03 -6.95
CA ALA A 599 25.16 -2.94 -7.87
C ALA A 599 24.23 -3.41 -8.99
N ARG A 600 23.37 -2.52 -9.46
CA ARG A 600 22.43 -2.80 -10.55
C ARG A 600 22.32 -1.63 -11.50
N PHE A 601 22.23 -1.98 -12.79
CA PHE A 601 21.93 -1.06 -13.87
C PHE A 601 20.54 -1.39 -14.42
N ASN A 602 19.63 -0.42 -14.36
CA ASN A 602 18.23 -0.58 -14.72
C ASN A 602 17.86 0.31 -15.90
N PRO A 603 18.03 -0.19 -17.15
CA PRO A 603 17.59 0.52 -18.35
C PRO A 603 16.09 0.41 -18.57
N MET A 604 15.53 1.38 -19.30
CA MET A 604 14.17 1.35 -19.84
C MET A 604 14.13 2.00 -21.22
N ALA A 605 13.17 1.58 -22.03
CA ALA A 605 12.85 2.21 -23.30
C ALA A 605 11.34 2.14 -23.55
N THR A 606 10.77 3.20 -24.12
CA THR A 606 9.34 3.25 -24.47
C THR A 606 9.18 3.91 -25.81
N ILE A 607 8.29 3.35 -26.63
CA ILE A 607 7.76 3.96 -27.85
C ILE A 607 6.29 4.20 -27.59
N ALA A 608 5.84 5.45 -27.69
CA ALA A 608 4.43 5.80 -27.62
C ALA A 608 4.00 6.52 -28.87
N TYR A 609 2.79 6.23 -29.34
CA TYR A 609 2.23 6.80 -30.54
C TYR A 609 0.79 7.21 -30.33
N ASP A 610 0.52 8.50 -30.55
CA ASP A 610 -0.80 9.09 -30.48
C ASP A 610 -1.49 8.94 -31.84
N ILE A 611 -2.35 7.91 -31.98
CA ILE A 611 -3.13 7.65 -33.21
C ILE A 611 -4.12 8.79 -33.43
N SER A 612 -4.69 9.30 -32.34
CA SER A 612 -5.53 10.49 -32.30
C SER A 612 -5.42 11.15 -30.92
N ASN A 613 -6.07 12.27 -30.68
CA ASN A 613 -6.12 12.93 -29.38
C ASN A 613 -6.76 12.06 -28.26
N SER A 614 -7.52 11.04 -28.67
CA SER A 614 -8.26 10.15 -27.76
C SER A 614 -7.83 8.68 -27.82
N LEU A 615 -6.83 8.35 -28.63
CA LEU A 615 -6.35 6.97 -28.80
C LEU A 615 -4.82 6.93 -28.81
N HIS A 616 -4.24 6.33 -27.80
CA HIS A 616 -2.81 6.23 -27.56
C HIS A 616 -2.38 4.77 -27.45
N VAL A 617 -1.28 4.40 -28.09
CA VAL A 617 -0.68 3.06 -27.98
C VAL A 617 0.78 3.19 -27.56
N TYR A 618 1.28 2.19 -26.85
CA TYR A 618 2.68 2.17 -26.47
C TYR A 618 3.25 0.76 -26.38
N ALA A 619 4.57 0.68 -26.51
CA ALA A 619 5.36 -0.50 -26.20
C ALA A 619 6.51 -0.08 -25.28
N LYS A 620 6.70 -0.83 -24.17
CA LYS A 620 7.65 -0.50 -23.12
C LYS A 620 8.51 -1.70 -22.78
N TYR A 621 9.82 -1.49 -22.72
CA TYR A 621 10.78 -2.34 -22.04
C TYR A 621 11.20 -1.67 -20.73
N SER A 622 11.10 -2.38 -19.62
CA SER A 622 11.52 -1.84 -18.31
C SER A 622 12.19 -2.91 -17.46
N THR A 623 13.03 -2.46 -16.54
CA THR A 623 13.73 -3.36 -15.62
C THR A 623 13.54 -2.88 -14.18
N GLY A 624 13.62 -3.83 -13.26
CA GLY A 624 13.59 -3.59 -11.82
C GLY A 624 14.36 -4.67 -11.09
N TYR A 625 14.60 -4.47 -9.81
CA TYR A 625 15.23 -5.46 -8.97
C TYR A 625 14.78 -5.31 -7.54
N ARG A 626 14.88 -6.40 -6.78
CA ARG A 626 14.81 -6.44 -5.33
C ARG A 626 16.19 -6.75 -4.77
N SER A 627 16.63 -5.96 -3.77
CA SER A 627 17.94 -6.13 -3.17
C SER A 627 18.10 -7.49 -2.49
N GLY A 628 19.31 -7.99 -2.42
CA GLY A 628 19.61 -9.17 -1.64
C GLY A 628 19.51 -8.91 -0.13
N GLY A 629 19.60 -9.97 0.65
CA GLY A 629 19.43 -9.90 2.10
C GLY A 629 19.93 -11.15 2.81
N ALA A 630 19.38 -11.37 4.00
CA ALA A 630 19.57 -12.59 4.79
C ALA A 630 18.31 -12.86 5.63
N SER A 631 18.05 -14.15 5.94
CA SER A 631 16.91 -14.53 6.76
C SER A 631 17.29 -14.57 8.23
N SER A 632 16.64 -13.75 9.06
CA SER A 632 16.82 -13.76 10.51
C SER A 632 16.06 -14.90 11.22
N ARG A 633 15.34 -15.74 10.47
CA ARG A 633 14.62 -16.89 11.03
C ARG A 633 15.42 -18.19 11.00
N THR A 634 16.66 -18.15 10.49
CA THR A 634 17.60 -19.28 10.48
C THR A 634 18.88 -18.94 11.25
N ALA A 635 19.43 -19.90 11.95
CA ALA A 635 20.61 -19.69 12.80
C ALA A 635 21.88 -19.30 12.02
N ASN A 636 21.97 -19.65 10.75
CA ASN A 636 23.17 -19.42 9.94
C ASN A 636 23.22 -18.05 9.23
N TYR A 637 22.14 -17.25 9.31
CA TYR A 637 22.02 -15.94 8.68
C TYR A 637 22.57 -15.88 7.24
N GLN A 638 22.27 -16.93 6.47
CA GLN A 638 22.82 -17.09 5.14
C GLN A 638 22.32 -15.99 4.21
N PRO A 639 23.22 -15.26 3.53
CA PRO A 639 22.81 -14.24 2.59
C PRO A 639 22.30 -14.85 1.28
N PHE A 640 21.32 -14.19 0.68
CA PHE A 640 20.82 -14.46 -0.66
C PHE A 640 21.05 -13.24 -1.56
N ASN A 641 21.11 -13.48 -2.86
CA ASN A 641 21.41 -12.47 -3.86
C ASN A 641 20.16 -11.67 -4.28
N PRO A 642 20.33 -10.49 -4.87
CA PRO A 642 19.26 -9.77 -5.53
C PRO A 642 18.57 -10.61 -6.61
N GLU A 643 17.29 -10.38 -6.80
CA GLU A 643 16.54 -10.84 -7.95
C GLU A 643 16.31 -9.69 -8.93
N ASP A 644 16.27 -9.99 -10.22
CA ASP A 644 16.17 -9.03 -11.30
C ASP A 644 14.97 -9.33 -12.18
N VAL A 645 14.21 -8.32 -12.58
CA VAL A 645 13.06 -8.45 -13.48
C VAL A 645 13.29 -7.64 -14.74
N LYS A 646 12.98 -8.27 -15.90
CA LYS A 646 12.84 -7.62 -17.20
C LYS A 646 11.38 -7.74 -17.63
N ALA A 647 10.78 -6.65 -18.03
CA ALA A 647 9.40 -6.63 -18.47
C ALA A 647 9.26 -6.05 -19.87
N TYR A 648 8.37 -6.67 -20.63
CA TYR A 648 7.90 -6.22 -21.93
C TYR A 648 6.40 -5.97 -21.77
N GLU A 649 5.95 -4.79 -22.15
CA GLU A 649 4.56 -4.38 -22.03
C GLU A 649 4.11 -3.67 -23.30
N ILE A 650 2.91 -3.98 -23.76
CA ILE A 650 2.19 -3.22 -24.77
C ILE A 650 0.88 -2.74 -24.16
N GLY A 651 0.47 -1.52 -24.48
CA GLY A 651 -0.75 -0.96 -23.95
C GLY A 651 -1.47 -0.06 -24.92
N LEU A 652 -2.76 0.08 -24.69
CA LEU A 652 -3.67 0.96 -25.39
C LEU A 652 -4.45 1.76 -24.36
N LYS A 653 -4.59 3.06 -24.61
CA LYS A 653 -5.38 3.99 -23.81
C LYS A 653 -6.29 4.77 -24.73
N SER A 654 -7.57 4.76 -24.41
CA SER A 654 -8.58 5.35 -25.28
C SER A 654 -9.67 6.04 -24.48
N ASP A 655 -10.00 7.27 -24.88
CA ASP A 655 -11.23 7.95 -24.52
C ASP A 655 -12.13 7.99 -25.77
N PHE A 656 -13.37 7.57 -25.67
CA PHE A 656 -14.31 7.50 -26.77
C PHE A 656 -15.72 7.92 -26.32
N TRP A 657 -16.68 7.95 -27.25
CA TRP A 657 -18.04 8.38 -26.98
C TRP A 657 -18.08 9.78 -26.34
N ASP A 658 -17.45 10.76 -27.03
CA ASP A 658 -17.35 12.17 -26.58
C ASP A 658 -16.77 12.27 -25.15
N HIS A 659 -15.70 11.52 -24.89
CA HIS A 659 -15.04 11.39 -23.56
C HIS A 659 -15.94 10.85 -22.44
N ARG A 660 -17.07 10.23 -22.73
CA ARG A 660 -17.93 9.54 -21.75
C ARG A 660 -17.46 8.13 -21.42
N ALA A 661 -16.57 7.56 -22.22
CA ALA A 661 -16.03 6.23 -22.00
C ALA A 661 -14.50 6.25 -22.10
N ARG A 662 -13.85 5.55 -21.17
CA ARG A 662 -12.41 5.37 -21.07
C ARG A 662 -12.07 3.91 -20.97
N LEU A 663 -11.18 3.41 -21.84
CA LEU A 663 -10.71 2.04 -21.84
C LEU A 663 -9.18 2.03 -21.87
N ASN A 664 -8.58 1.39 -20.87
CA ASN A 664 -7.15 1.15 -20.77
C ASN A 664 -6.86 -0.34 -20.81
N LEU A 665 -6.01 -0.78 -21.71
CA LEU A 665 -5.59 -2.17 -21.86
C LEU A 665 -4.08 -2.29 -21.74
N ALA A 666 -3.59 -3.34 -21.10
CA ALA A 666 -2.18 -3.66 -21.07
C ALA A 666 -1.97 -5.18 -21.12
N ALA A 667 -1.01 -5.63 -21.92
CA ALA A 667 -0.54 -7.00 -21.91
C ALA A 667 0.96 -7.01 -21.62
N TYR A 668 1.42 -7.95 -20.79
CA TYR A 668 2.80 -7.96 -20.33
C TYR A 668 3.37 -9.36 -20.19
N GLN A 669 4.71 -9.43 -20.34
CA GLN A 669 5.54 -10.55 -19.92
C GLN A 669 6.67 -10.00 -19.04
N MET A 670 6.89 -10.66 -17.90
CA MET A 670 7.96 -10.35 -16.97
C MET A 670 8.81 -11.60 -16.76
N ASP A 671 10.12 -11.48 -16.99
CA ASP A 671 11.11 -12.52 -16.80
C ASP A 671 11.90 -12.19 -15.52
N ARG A 672 11.68 -12.97 -14.45
CA ARG A 672 12.29 -12.78 -13.13
C ARG A 672 13.42 -13.78 -12.94
N LYS A 673 14.65 -13.30 -12.82
CA LYS A 673 15.86 -14.10 -12.64
C LYS A 673 16.28 -14.10 -11.16
N ASN A 674 16.80 -15.25 -10.69
CA ASN A 674 17.22 -15.45 -9.29
C ASN A 674 16.06 -15.18 -8.31
N SER A 675 14.86 -15.62 -8.61
CA SER A 675 13.67 -15.41 -7.79
C SER A 675 13.93 -15.79 -6.33
N GLN A 676 13.71 -14.85 -5.43
CA GLN A 676 13.79 -15.12 -3.99
C GLN A 676 12.53 -15.87 -3.58
N VAL A 677 12.67 -17.14 -3.21
CA VAL A 677 11.57 -18.01 -2.76
C VAL A 677 11.81 -18.47 -1.33
N ASP A 678 10.73 -18.57 -0.58
CA ASP A 678 10.78 -18.95 0.83
C ASP A 678 10.51 -20.45 0.99
N ILE A 679 11.35 -21.09 1.77
CA ILE A 679 11.27 -22.52 2.11
C ILE A 679 11.01 -22.64 3.60
N SER A 680 9.88 -23.26 3.93
CA SER A 680 9.57 -23.63 5.30
C SER A 680 9.93 -25.09 5.54
N PHE A 681 10.62 -25.35 6.65
CA PHE A 681 10.96 -26.71 7.06
C PHE A 681 10.99 -26.81 8.58
N ILE A 682 10.87 -28.03 9.09
CA ILE A 682 10.97 -28.30 10.50
C ILE A 682 12.38 -28.73 10.84
N GLN A 683 13.00 -27.96 11.70
CA GLN A 683 14.29 -28.28 12.29
C GLN A 683 14.08 -28.87 13.68
N ASN A 684 14.61 -30.08 13.91
CA ASN A 684 14.72 -30.63 15.27
C ASN A 684 15.99 -30.05 15.92
N ALA A 685 15.81 -29.37 17.02
CA ALA A 685 16.89 -28.81 17.76
C ALA A 685 16.66 -29.01 19.26
N ALA A 686 17.61 -29.65 19.91
CA ALA A 686 17.56 -29.94 21.35
C ALA A 686 16.23 -30.59 21.80
N GLY A 687 15.64 -31.50 20.98
CA GLY A 687 14.40 -32.20 21.31
C GLY A 687 13.11 -31.45 21.00
N SER A 688 13.20 -30.24 20.49
CA SER A 688 12.04 -29.43 20.04
C SER A 688 12.01 -29.29 18.52
N ASN A 689 10.85 -29.52 17.92
CA ASN A 689 10.62 -29.24 16.49
C ASN A 689 10.30 -27.75 16.30
N VAL A 690 11.10 -27.06 15.52
CA VAL A 690 10.93 -25.63 15.21
C VAL A 690 10.70 -25.45 13.73
N ASN A 691 9.63 -24.75 13.37
CA ASN A 691 9.45 -24.30 12.00
C ASN A 691 10.42 -23.15 11.70
N VAL A 692 11.18 -23.31 10.62
CA VAL A 692 12.19 -22.37 10.15
C VAL A 692 11.83 -21.93 8.75
N LEU A 693 11.90 -20.65 8.49
CA LEU A 693 11.68 -20.05 7.18
C LEU A 693 13.00 -19.52 6.63
N ASN A 694 13.46 -20.06 5.53
CA ASN A 694 14.68 -19.63 4.84
C ASN A 694 14.35 -19.11 3.45
N THR A 695 15.20 -18.23 2.92
CA THR A 695 15.08 -17.69 1.57
C THR A 695 16.24 -18.17 0.71
N ILE A 696 15.93 -18.65 -0.49
CA ILE A 696 16.91 -19.03 -1.51
C ILE A 696 16.64 -18.32 -2.81
N ASN A 697 17.66 -18.23 -3.68
CA ASN A 697 17.47 -17.79 -5.06
C ASN A 697 17.16 -19.01 -5.93
N ALA A 698 15.95 -19.09 -6.47
CA ALA A 698 15.57 -20.12 -7.42
C ALA A 698 16.38 -19.96 -8.72
N PRO A 699 17.01 -21.03 -9.24
CA PRO A 699 17.72 -20.99 -10.51
C PRO A 699 16.75 -20.82 -11.69
N GLY A 700 17.25 -20.35 -12.83
CA GLY A 700 16.44 -20.18 -14.02
C GLY A 700 15.65 -18.88 -14.06
N ILE A 701 14.59 -18.86 -14.82
CA ILE A 701 13.73 -17.70 -15.07
C ILE A 701 12.31 -18.03 -14.68
N THR A 702 11.79 -17.32 -13.69
CA THR A 702 10.35 -17.28 -13.38
C THR A 702 9.66 -16.40 -14.41
N LYS A 703 8.66 -16.96 -15.08
CA LYS A 703 7.87 -16.24 -16.08
C LYS A 703 6.56 -15.78 -15.45
N ILE A 704 6.23 -14.52 -15.63
CA ILE A 704 4.96 -13.93 -15.23
C ILE A 704 4.36 -13.27 -16.46
N ARG A 705 3.16 -13.67 -16.86
CA ARG A 705 2.45 -13.17 -18.03
C ARG A 705 1.06 -12.73 -17.63
N GLY A 706 0.58 -11.67 -18.24
CA GLY A 706 -0.75 -11.21 -17.89
C GLY A 706 -1.35 -10.21 -18.86
N PHE A 707 -2.61 -9.97 -18.59
CA PHE A 707 -3.44 -8.99 -19.27
C PHE A 707 -4.26 -8.22 -18.27
N GLU A 708 -4.39 -6.92 -18.47
CA GLU A 708 -5.15 -6.00 -17.63
C GLU A 708 -6.08 -5.16 -18.49
N ALA A 709 -7.28 -4.89 -17.99
CA ALA A 709 -8.26 -4.01 -18.60
C ALA A 709 -8.96 -3.17 -17.54
N ASP A 710 -9.01 -1.86 -17.75
CA ASP A 710 -9.75 -0.91 -16.92
C ASP A 710 -10.73 -0.14 -17.84
N LEU A 711 -12.03 -0.21 -17.53
CA LEU A 711 -13.12 0.47 -18.26
C LEU A 711 -13.90 1.38 -17.31
N THR A 712 -14.16 2.61 -17.73
CA THR A 712 -15.08 3.54 -17.04
C THR A 712 -16.00 4.14 -18.08
N VAL A 713 -17.30 4.16 -17.83
CA VAL A 713 -18.33 4.67 -18.76
C VAL A 713 -19.35 5.51 -18.01
N ARG A 714 -19.72 6.66 -18.57
CA ARG A 714 -20.85 7.49 -18.15
C ARG A 714 -21.97 7.43 -19.20
N PRO A 715 -22.86 6.43 -19.14
CA PRO A 715 -23.88 6.23 -20.17
C PRO A 715 -24.98 7.29 -20.14
N LEU A 716 -25.21 7.88 -18.97
CA LEU A 716 -26.18 8.96 -18.74
C LEU A 716 -25.70 9.84 -17.57
N GLU A 717 -26.33 10.99 -17.42
CA GLU A 717 -26.01 11.95 -16.36
C GLU A 717 -26.14 11.32 -14.97
N GLY A 718 -25.15 11.55 -14.14
CA GLY A 718 -25.07 11.03 -12.79
C GLY A 718 -24.65 9.55 -12.68
N LEU A 719 -24.74 8.73 -13.74
CA LEU A 719 -24.39 7.31 -13.70
C LEU A 719 -22.97 7.07 -14.21
N THR A 720 -22.12 6.50 -13.35
CA THR A 720 -20.78 6.01 -13.71
C THR A 720 -20.71 4.51 -13.47
N LEU A 721 -20.28 3.76 -14.48
CA LEU A 721 -19.99 2.33 -14.41
C LEU A 721 -18.49 2.13 -14.56
N SER A 722 -17.89 1.36 -13.66
CA SER A 722 -16.46 1.00 -13.72
C SER A 722 -16.29 -0.51 -13.66
N ALA A 723 -15.35 -1.01 -14.45
CA ALA A 723 -14.96 -2.43 -14.44
C ALA A 723 -13.46 -2.56 -14.65
N SER A 724 -12.83 -3.40 -13.84
CA SER A 724 -11.40 -3.70 -13.94
C SER A 724 -11.19 -5.22 -13.91
N TYR A 725 -10.26 -5.71 -14.70
CA TYR A 725 -9.91 -7.12 -14.76
C TYR A 725 -8.40 -7.30 -14.88
N ALA A 726 -7.88 -8.30 -14.18
CA ALA A 726 -6.49 -8.73 -14.28
C ALA A 726 -6.39 -10.26 -14.39
N TYR A 727 -5.67 -10.71 -15.41
CA TYR A 727 -5.21 -12.09 -15.56
C TYR A 727 -3.71 -12.13 -15.30
N THR A 728 -3.25 -13.04 -14.43
CA THR A 728 -1.82 -13.21 -14.12
C THR A 728 -1.48 -14.70 -14.06
N ASP A 729 -0.66 -15.15 -15.00
CA ASP A 729 -0.12 -16.51 -15.05
C ASP A 729 1.34 -16.52 -14.61
N THR A 730 1.70 -17.46 -13.74
CA THR A 730 3.01 -17.48 -13.09
C THR A 730 3.61 -18.88 -13.13
N GLU A 731 4.88 -18.95 -13.52
CA GLU A 731 5.62 -20.23 -13.61
C GLU A 731 7.03 -20.05 -13.03
N ILE A 732 7.26 -20.63 -11.84
CA ILE A 732 8.59 -20.72 -11.24
C ILE A 732 9.25 -22.02 -11.72
N PRO A 733 10.54 -22.00 -12.15
CA PRO A 733 11.27 -23.20 -12.45
C PRO A 733 11.37 -24.12 -11.23
N ARG A 734 11.41 -25.43 -11.45
CA ARG A 734 11.67 -26.38 -10.37
C ARG A 734 13.07 -26.19 -9.82
N VAL A 735 13.21 -26.41 -8.51
CA VAL A 735 14.47 -26.22 -7.79
C VAL A 735 14.86 -27.53 -7.14
N ALA A 736 16.04 -28.06 -7.47
CA ALA A 736 16.58 -29.23 -6.80
C ALA A 736 17.01 -28.86 -5.36
N ILE A 737 16.30 -29.40 -4.38
CA ILE A 737 16.58 -29.17 -2.96
C ILE A 737 17.02 -30.48 -2.34
N THR A 738 18.21 -30.47 -1.72
CA THR A 738 18.72 -31.62 -1.00
C THR A 738 18.33 -31.52 0.47
N TYR A 739 17.47 -32.42 0.88
CA TYR A 739 17.10 -32.63 2.26
C TYR A 739 18.07 -33.62 2.90
N ARG A 740 18.61 -33.27 4.07
CA ARG A 740 19.38 -34.20 4.87
C ARG A 740 18.47 -34.88 5.91
N ASN A 741 18.65 -36.21 6.02
CA ASN A 741 17.83 -36.97 6.96
C ASN A 741 17.92 -36.42 8.39
N PRO A 742 16.76 -36.20 9.03
CA PRO A 742 15.45 -36.34 8.42
C PRO A 742 14.82 -35.03 8.05
N VAL A 743 15.06 -34.23 7.28
CA VAL A 743 14.44 -32.91 6.97
C VAL A 743 15.19 -31.76 7.66
N THR A 744 16.52 -31.82 7.68
CA THR A 744 17.30 -30.63 7.99
C THR A 744 17.91 -30.07 6.73
N ILE A 745 17.35 -28.95 6.22
CA ILE A 745 18.04 -28.12 5.24
C ILE A 745 19.04 -27.26 6.00
N LEU A 746 20.12 -27.82 6.43
CA LEU A 746 21.27 -27.07 6.87
C LEU A 746 22.42 -27.45 5.97
N PRO A 747 23.08 -26.51 5.30
CA PRO A 747 24.42 -26.72 4.86
C PRO A 747 25.27 -26.78 6.13
N THR A 748 25.32 -27.94 6.79
CA THR A 748 26.23 -28.13 7.90
C THR A 748 27.61 -28.32 7.35
N LEU A 749 28.37 -27.27 7.40
CA LEU A 749 29.82 -27.30 7.20
C LEU A 749 30.58 -28.17 8.23
N LEU A 750 29.87 -28.81 9.18
CA LEU A 750 30.54 -29.32 10.39
C LEU A 750 30.07 -30.68 10.93
N VAL A 751 29.38 -31.54 10.17
CA VAL A 751 29.11 -32.92 10.67
C VAL A 751 29.66 -33.97 9.71
N PRO A 752 30.71 -34.69 10.11
CA PRO A 752 31.33 -35.74 9.30
C PRO A 752 30.64 -37.10 9.50
N ASN A 753 29.33 -37.21 9.25
CA ASN A 753 28.68 -38.52 9.24
C ASN A 753 27.91 -38.71 7.93
N PRO A 754 27.93 -39.92 7.33
CA PRO A 754 27.18 -40.19 6.10
C PRO A 754 25.69 -40.11 6.41
N ILE A 755 25.13 -38.93 6.26
CA ILE A 755 23.74 -38.67 6.47
C ILE A 755 23.07 -38.96 5.12
N ASN A 756 22.04 -39.82 5.09
CA ASN A 756 21.24 -40.04 3.93
C ASN A 756 20.65 -38.70 3.47
N THR A 757 21.01 -38.29 2.27
CA THR A 757 20.49 -37.10 1.63
C THR A 757 19.50 -37.51 0.54
N THR A 758 18.37 -36.80 0.46
CA THR A 758 17.41 -36.96 -0.63
C THR A 758 17.29 -35.63 -1.38
N THR A 759 17.56 -35.65 -2.67
CA THR A 759 17.35 -34.49 -3.53
C THR A 759 15.97 -34.60 -4.17
N VAL A 760 15.17 -33.57 -3.98
CA VAL A 760 13.82 -33.44 -4.51
C VAL A 760 13.79 -32.28 -5.50
N ASP A 761 13.20 -32.50 -6.67
CA ASP A 761 12.93 -31.47 -7.65
C ASP A 761 11.65 -30.70 -7.28
N GLN A 762 11.82 -29.73 -6.35
CA GLN A 762 10.74 -29.02 -5.69
C GLN A 762 10.07 -28.03 -6.65
N ARG A 763 8.73 -28.12 -6.75
CA ARG A 763 7.92 -27.09 -7.41
C ARG A 763 7.64 -25.95 -6.44
N PHE A 764 7.80 -24.71 -6.90
CA PHE A 764 7.44 -23.49 -6.15
C PHE A 764 6.25 -22.78 -6.79
N TYR A 765 5.58 -21.98 -6.01
CA TYR A 765 4.40 -21.21 -6.38
C TYR A 765 4.59 -19.74 -6.00
N ILE A 766 3.89 -18.84 -6.67
CA ILE A 766 3.80 -17.44 -6.26
C ILE A 766 2.59 -17.30 -5.34
N VAL A 767 2.85 -16.77 -4.12
CA VAL A 767 1.83 -16.60 -3.07
C VAL A 767 0.92 -15.41 -3.37
N PHE A 768 -0.27 -15.39 -2.77
CA PHE A 768 -1.24 -14.30 -2.78
C PHE A 768 -1.62 -13.76 -4.16
N THR A 769 -1.29 -14.46 -5.23
CA THR A 769 -1.55 -14.01 -6.60
C THR A 769 -2.68 -14.82 -7.22
N PRO A 770 -3.88 -14.24 -7.40
CA PRO A 770 -4.95 -14.89 -8.11
C PRO A 770 -4.64 -14.91 -9.61
N ARG A 771 -5.00 -15.99 -10.27
CA ARG A 771 -4.89 -16.07 -11.73
C ARG A 771 -5.88 -15.12 -12.40
N ASN A 772 -7.10 -15.03 -11.86
CA ASN A 772 -8.14 -14.13 -12.31
C ASN A 772 -8.61 -13.25 -11.13
N ALA A 773 -8.70 -11.96 -11.35
CA ALA A 773 -9.28 -10.99 -10.43
C ALA A 773 -10.07 -9.95 -11.22
N ALA A 774 -11.20 -9.53 -10.66
CA ALA A 774 -12.08 -8.53 -11.26
C ALA A 774 -12.67 -7.61 -10.19
N SER A 775 -12.92 -6.38 -10.56
CA SER A 775 -13.64 -5.40 -9.75
C SER A 775 -14.65 -4.67 -10.63
N GLY A 776 -15.85 -4.44 -10.14
CA GLY A 776 -16.87 -3.64 -10.81
C GLY A 776 -17.51 -2.68 -9.84
N ALA A 777 -17.88 -1.47 -10.28
CA ALA A 777 -18.57 -0.49 -9.46
C ALA A 777 -19.66 0.23 -10.24
N ILE A 778 -20.71 0.61 -9.53
CA ILE A 778 -21.82 1.44 -10.00
C ILE A 778 -21.91 2.64 -9.07
N ASP A 779 -21.76 3.83 -9.61
CA ASP A 779 -21.97 5.10 -8.94
C ASP A 779 -23.15 5.80 -9.57
N TYR A 780 -24.10 6.27 -8.76
CA TYR A 780 -25.24 7.03 -9.25
C TYR A 780 -25.47 8.26 -8.37
N GLU A 781 -25.40 9.43 -8.97
CA GLU A 781 -25.61 10.74 -8.36
C GLU A 781 -26.93 11.33 -8.87
N LEU A 782 -27.88 11.51 -7.96
CA LEU A 782 -29.22 12.00 -8.27
C LEU A 782 -29.44 13.35 -7.61
N PRO A 783 -29.49 14.46 -8.37
CA PRO A 783 -29.82 15.78 -7.82
C PRO A 783 -31.19 15.81 -7.15
N ILE A 784 -31.31 16.44 -5.99
CA ILE A 784 -32.56 16.61 -5.23
C ILE A 784 -32.99 18.06 -5.29
N GLY A 785 -33.95 18.37 -6.13
CA GLY A 785 -34.49 19.71 -6.26
C GLY A 785 -33.46 20.77 -6.71
N GLY A 786 -33.76 22.05 -6.56
CA GLY A 786 -32.88 23.17 -6.94
C GLY A 786 -31.88 23.57 -5.84
N SER A 787 -31.70 22.79 -4.76
CA SER A 787 -30.88 23.16 -3.60
C SER A 787 -29.39 22.84 -3.75
N GLY A 788 -29.02 22.07 -4.78
CA GLY A 788 -27.67 21.52 -4.95
C GLY A 788 -27.40 20.32 -4.05
N ALA A 789 -28.39 19.78 -3.32
CA ALA A 789 -28.31 18.52 -2.61
C ALA A 789 -28.42 17.34 -3.57
N GLU A 790 -27.75 16.24 -3.26
CA GLU A 790 -27.72 15.02 -4.08
C GLU A 790 -27.91 13.77 -3.25
N LEU A 791 -28.58 12.78 -3.84
CA LEU A 791 -28.58 11.43 -3.33
C LEU A 791 -27.54 10.61 -4.12
N ARG A 792 -26.51 10.13 -3.43
CA ARG A 792 -25.42 9.38 -4.04
C ARG A 792 -25.49 7.92 -3.63
N PHE A 793 -25.39 7.04 -4.62
CA PHE A 793 -25.34 5.59 -4.45
C PHE A 793 -24.00 5.08 -4.95
N HIS A 794 -23.38 4.22 -4.18
CA HIS A 794 -22.20 3.47 -4.59
C HIS A 794 -22.38 2.01 -4.25
N LEU A 795 -22.07 1.12 -5.19
CA LEU A 795 -22.00 -0.32 -4.99
C LEU A 795 -20.79 -0.84 -5.74
N ASP A 796 -19.90 -1.57 -5.07
CA ASP A 796 -18.80 -2.27 -5.72
C ASP A 796 -18.77 -3.75 -5.36
N ALA A 797 -18.31 -4.57 -6.30
CA ALA A 797 -18.14 -6.00 -6.18
C ALA A 797 -16.75 -6.40 -6.67
N ASN A 798 -16.01 -7.13 -5.84
CA ASN A 798 -14.62 -7.48 -6.05
C ASN A 798 -14.43 -9.00 -5.95
N TYR A 799 -13.93 -9.61 -7.02
CA TYR A 799 -13.66 -11.04 -7.12
C TYR A 799 -12.16 -11.31 -7.21
N ALA A 800 -11.68 -12.31 -6.49
CA ALA A 800 -10.37 -12.88 -6.68
C ALA A 800 -10.41 -14.41 -6.60
N GLN A 801 -9.79 -15.06 -7.58
CA GLN A 801 -9.64 -16.51 -7.58
C GLN A 801 -8.73 -16.96 -6.42
N ALA A 802 -8.94 -18.20 -5.94
CA ALA A 802 -8.14 -18.85 -4.91
C ALA A 802 -6.63 -18.75 -5.18
N THR A 803 -5.87 -18.32 -4.18
CA THR A 803 -4.43 -18.06 -4.26
C THR A 803 -3.61 -19.12 -3.55
N GLN A 804 -2.35 -19.29 -3.96
CA GLN A 804 -1.41 -20.11 -3.21
C GLN A 804 -1.10 -19.47 -1.85
N ALA A 805 -1.03 -20.29 -0.82
CA ALA A 805 -0.82 -19.85 0.55
C ALA A 805 0.68 -19.78 0.92
N PHE A 806 1.49 -20.60 0.27
CA PHE A 806 2.93 -20.73 0.52
C PHE A 806 3.69 -20.99 -0.78
N ASP A 807 4.95 -20.49 -0.86
CA ASP A 807 5.81 -20.71 -2.02
C ASP A 807 6.07 -22.21 -2.27
N GLN A 808 6.17 -23.00 -1.22
CA GLN A 808 6.57 -24.41 -1.27
C GLN A 808 5.40 -25.40 -1.43
N PHE A 809 4.16 -25.00 -1.12
CA PHE A 809 3.03 -25.90 -1.03
C PHE A 809 1.94 -25.63 -2.05
N ALA A 810 1.29 -26.68 -2.53
CA ALA A 810 0.15 -26.59 -3.44
C ALA A 810 -1.15 -26.16 -2.74
N THR A 811 -1.10 -25.87 -1.43
CA THR A 811 -2.27 -25.45 -0.64
C THR A 811 -2.72 -24.06 -1.06
N LYS A 812 -4.02 -23.90 -1.25
CA LYS A 812 -4.63 -22.62 -1.61
C LYS A 812 -5.46 -22.07 -0.47
N ALA A 813 -5.47 -20.75 -0.35
CA ALA A 813 -6.53 -19.99 0.30
C ALA A 813 -7.78 -20.00 -0.59
N ASP A 814 -8.92 -19.51 -0.09
CA ASP A 814 -10.17 -19.53 -0.84
C ASP A 814 -10.22 -18.43 -1.91
N SER A 815 -11.18 -18.54 -2.82
CA SER A 815 -11.62 -17.42 -3.65
C SER A 815 -12.44 -16.44 -2.82
N SER A 816 -12.47 -15.16 -3.20
CA SER A 816 -13.23 -14.12 -2.53
C SER A 816 -14.22 -13.45 -3.47
N PHE A 817 -15.37 -13.03 -2.93
CA PHE A 817 -16.35 -12.18 -3.62
C PHE A 817 -16.92 -11.18 -2.62
N ILE A 818 -16.30 -10.00 -2.55
CA ILE A 818 -16.65 -8.96 -1.58
C ILE A 818 -17.51 -7.90 -2.26
N VAL A 819 -18.64 -7.59 -1.66
CA VAL A 819 -19.53 -6.50 -2.08
C VAL A 819 -19.53 -5.42 -1.01
N ASN A 820 -19.31 -4.16 -1.40
CA ASN A 820 -19.37 -2.99 -0.54
C ASN A 820 -20.42 -2.03 -1.08
N GLY A 821 -20.97 -1.17 -0.22
CA GLY A 821 -21.97 -0.20 -0.65
C GLY A 821 -22.04 1.02 0.25
N ARG A 822 -22.47 2.14 -0.33
CA ARG A 822 -22.70 3.41 0.37
C ARG A 822 -23.89 4.14 -0.23
N VAL A 823 -24.73 4.71 0.63
CA VAL A 823 -25.79 5.64 0.26
C VAL A 823 -25.58 6.92 1.05
N ALA A 824 -25.57 8.06 0.36
CA ALA A 824 -25.30 9.34 0.98
C ALA A 824 -26.32 10.41 0.52
N LEU A 825 -26.83 11.16 1.47
CA LEU A 825 -27.50 12.42 1.23
C LEU A 825 -26.43 13.52 1.34
N ALA A 826 -25.99 14.01 0.17
CA ALA A 826 -24.80 14.82 0.03
C ALA A 826 -25.13 16.29 -0.23
N ASP A 827 -24.15 17.15 0.07
CA ASP A 827 -24.10 18.58 -0.24
C ASP A 827 -25.31 19.37 0.30
N LEU A 828 -25.85 18.92 1.45
CA LEU A 828 -26.89 19.68 2.15
C LEU A 828 -26.34 21.04 2.58
N LYS A 829 -26.97 22.13 2.17
CA LYS A 829 -26.60 23.48 2.56
C LYS A 829 -26.87 23.69 4.06
N MET A 830 -25.89 24.28 4.74
CA MET A 830 -26.07 24.80 6.10
C MET A 830 -26.45 26.30 6.04
N ASN A 831 -26.07 27.06 7.06
CA ASN A 831 -26.42 28.48 7.20
C ASN A 831 -25.77 29.41 6.16
N SER A 832 -24.76 28.95 5.42
CA SER A 832 -24.09 29.70 4.37
C SER A 832 -23.99 28.86 3.09
N ASP A 833 -23.87 29.51 1.94
CA ASP A 833 -23.71 28.82 0.66
C ASP A 833 -22.37 28.06 0.53
N GLU A 834 -21.41 28.37 1.36
CA GLU A 834 -20.09 27.74 1.41
C GLU A 834 -20.02 26.51 2.34
N SER A 835 -21.03 26.30 3.19
CA SER A 835 -21.07 25.19 4.15
C SER A 835 -21.95 24.06 3.66
N ARG A 836 -21.38 22.85 3.63
CA ARG A 836 -22.06 21.63 3.17
C ARG A 836 -21.94 20.53 4.21
N VAL A 837 -23.02 19.73 4.33
CA VAL A 837 -23.03 18.49 5.12
C VAL A 837 -23.46 17.34 4.26
N THR A 838 -22.84 16.19 4.48
CA THR A 838 -23.18 14.91 3.86
C THR A 838 -23.42 13.89 4.97
N ILE A 839 -24.54 13.20 4.90
CA ILE A 839 -24.85 12.09 5.82
C ILE A 839 -24.89 10.82 4.99
N SER A 840 -24.19 9.78 5.42
CA SER A 840 -24.08 8.54 4.67
C SER A 840 -24.26 7.30 5.54
N LEU A 841 -24.82 6.27 4.95
CA LEU A 841 -24.81 4.89 5.43
C LEU A 841 -23.82 4.11 4.59
N TRP A 842 -22.97 3.32 5.22
CA TRP A 842 -21.98 2.51 4.52
C TRP A 842 -21.97 1.09 5.04
N ALA A 843 -21.54 0.16 4.19
CA ALA A 843 -21.29 -1.22 4.56
C ALA A 843 -20.11 -1.78 3.76
N ARG A 844 -19.21 -2.49 4.43
CA ARG A 844 -18.18 -3.31 3.81
C ARG A 844 -18.52 -4.78 4.03
N ASN A 845 -18.18 -5.63 3.05
CA ASN A 845 -18.59 -7.03 3.03
C ASN A 845 -20.12 -7.15 3.28
N LEU A 846 -20.91 -6.43 2.50
CA LEU A 846 -22.37 -6.30 2.66
C LEU A 846 -23.08 -7.65 2.76
N LEU A 847 -22.60 -8.66 2.05
CA LEU A 847 -23.16 -10.01 2.01
C LEU A 847 -22.69 -10.90 3.18
N ASP A 848 -21.81 -10.40 4.06
CA ASP A 848 -21.11 -11.16 5.12
C ASP A 848 -20.43 -12.43 4.59
N GLU A 849 -19.84 -12.30 3.40
CA GLU A 849 -19.08 -13.37 2.77
C GLU A 849 -17.93 -13.81 3.66
N GLN A 850 -17.66 -15.11 3.71
CA GLN A 850 -16.62 -15.69 4.56
C GLN A 850 -15.71 -16.55 3.70
N HIS A 851 -14.44 -16.15 3.63
CA HIS A 851 -13.40 -16.92 2.95
C HIS A 851 -12.11 -16.93 3.77
N ILE A 852 -11.33 -17.95 3.59
CA ILE A 852 -10.00 -18.08 4.16
C ILE A 852 -9.05 -17.29 3.25
N PHE A 853 -8.63 -16.08 3.66
CA PHE A 853 -7.71 -15.25 2.87
C PHE A 853 -6.25 -15.67 3.04
N ARG A 854 -5.90 -16.33 4.14
CA ARG A 854 -4.59 -16.88 4.44
C ARG A 854 -4.73 -18.27 5.04
N ARG A 855 -3.96 -19.22 4.51
CA ARG A 855 -3.88 -20.58 5.01
C ARG A 855 -2.43 -20.93 5.31
N ASP A 856 -2.17 -21.45 6.50
CA ASP A 856 -0.85 -21.85 6.96
C ASP A 856 -0.80 -23.38 7.12
N PRO A 857 -0.17 -24.09 6.17
CA PRO A 857 -0.01 -25.52 6.22
C PRO A 857 1.20 -25.96 7.05
N SER A 858 1.88 -25.07 7.75
CA SER A 858 3.14 -25.40 8.45
C SER A 858 2.99 -26.45 9.55
N ASN A 859 1.81 -26.58 10.12
CA ASN A 859 1.50 -27.68 11.07
C ASN A 859 1.26 -29.02 10.38
N SER A 860 1.08 -29.03 9.08
CA SER A 860 0.93 -30.25 8.27
C SER A 860 2.24 -30.70 7.65
N LEU A 861 3.35 -30.01 7.95
CA LEU A 861 4.68 -30.45 7.51
C LEU A 861 5.05 -31.76 8.16
N PRO A 862 5.60 -32.72 7.39
CA PRO A 862 6.14 -33.93 7.98
C PRO A 862 7.22 -33.56 9.00
N GLY A 863 7.06 -34.07 10.21
CA GLY A 863 8.12 -34.02 11.22
C GLY A 863 9.34 -34.71 10.66
N ALA A 864 10.51 -34.21 11.05
CA ALA A 864 11.74 -34.93 10.82
C ALA A 864 11.61 -36.36 11.37
N PRO A 865 11.65 -37.44 10.59
CA PRO A 865 11.74 -38.75 11.13
C PRO A 865 13.06 -38.81 11.91
N THR A 866 12.98 -39.07 13.19
CA THR A 866 14.16 -39.41 13.98
C THR A 866 14.75 -40.72 13.42
N SER A 867 16.02 -40.97 13.58
CA SER A 867 16.76 -42.09 13.00
C SER A 867 16.18 -43.47 13.32
N SER A 868 15.20 -43.60 14.22
CA SER A 868 14.33 -44.76 14.40
C SER A 868 12.96 -44.45 13.81
N VAL A 869 12.67 -45.00 12.66
CA VAL A 869 11.41 -44.93 11.94
C VAL A 869 10.17 -45.33 12.79
N THR A 870 10.40 -45.97 13.93
CA THR A 870 9.35 -46.47 14.81
C THR A 870 8.80 -45.42 15.80
N THR A 871 9.43 -44.26 15.94
CA THR A 871 9.02 -43.21 16.89
C THR A 871 8.99 -41.81 16.30
N GLY A 872 8.84 -41.73 14.98
CA GLY A 872 8.62 -40.44 14.30
C GLY A 872 7.45 -39.69 14.94
N SER A 873 7.74 -38.51 15.42
CA SER A 873 6.73 -37.68 16.04
C SER A 873 5.68 -37.31 15.01
N ILE A 874 4.50 -37.87 15.09
CA ILE A 874 3.29 -37.53 14.32
C ILE A 874 2.82 -36.09 14.65
N ASN A 875 3.53 -35.40 15.53
CA ASN A 875 3.10 -34.13 16.11
C ASN A 875 2.89 -32.98 15.11
N ASN A 876 3.29 -33.16 13.85
CA ASN A 876 3.28 -32.09 12.86
C ASN A 876 2.35 -32.35 11.66
N VAL A 877 1.56 -33.41 11.68
CA VAL A 877 0.60 -33.74 10.61
C VAL A 877 -0.82 -33.47 11.08
N LEU A 878 -1.03 -32.33 11.71
CA LEU A 878 -2.24 -32.12 12.49
C LEU A 878 -3.33 -31.39 11.77
N GLY A 879 -2.97 -30.53 10.83
CA GLY A 879 -3.94 -29.74 10.10
C GLY A 879 -3.40 -28.35 9.75
N ASP A 880 -4.15 -27.67 8.96
CA ASP A 880 -3.84 -26.33 8.52
C ASP A 880 -4.50 -25.30 9.44
N TYR A 881 -3.81 -24.19 9.70
CA TYR A 881 -4.43 -23.01 10.28
C TYR A 881 -4.84 -22.04 9.19
N GLY A 882 -5.88 -21.25 9.46
CA GLY A 882 -6.33 -20.23 8.54
C GLY A 882 -6.97 -19.03 9.20
N ASN A 883 -6.90 -17.92 8.47
CA ASN A 883 -7.50 -16.67 8.85
C ASN A 883 -8.65 -16.37 7.90
N PHE A 884 -9.84 -16.18 8.47
CA PHE A 884 -10.99 -15.68 7.73
C PHE A 884 -10.90 -14.15 7.57
N ASN A 885 -11.45 -13.64 6.47
CA ASN A 885 -11.62 -12.22 6.22
C ASN A 885 -12.44 -11.52 7.33
N ALA A 886 -12.43 -10.19 7.35
CA ALA A 886 -13.25 -9.41 8.27
C ALA A 886 -14.74 -9.67 8.04
N PRO A 887 -15.57 -9.70 9.11
CA PRO A 887 -17.03 -9.80 8.98
C PRO A 887 -17.60 -8.54 8.34
N ARG A 888 -18.89 -8.57 8.00
CA ARG A 888 -19.62 -7.38 7.58
C ARG A 888 -19.51 -6.27 8.63
N THR A 889 -19.01 -5.12 8.19
CA THR A 889 -19.03 -3.88 8.96
C THR A 889 -19.96 -2.89 8.28
N PHE A 890 -20.69 -2.11 9.09
CA PHE A 890 -21.61 -1.08 8.61
C PHE A 890 -21.75 0.02 9.64
N GLY A 891 -22.09 1.21 9.17
CA GLY A 891 -22.24 2.36 10.05
C GLY A 891 -22.89 3.56 9.37
N ILE A 892 -22.99 4.62 10.16
CA ILE A 892 -23.42 5.95 9.74
C ILE A 892 -22.26 6.93 9.90
N GLU A 893 -22.15 7.85 8.97
CA GLU A 893 -21.10 8.87 8.93
C GLU A 893 -21.71 10.23 8.55
N ALA A 894 -21.27 11.28 9.21
CA ALA A 894 -21.56 12.66 8.84
C ALA A 894 -20.24 13.35 8.46
N ALA A 895 -20.21 13.92 7.27
CA ALA A 895 -19.11 14.74 6.78
C ALA A 895 -19.55 16.19 6.62
N PHE A 896 -18.64 17.11 6.88
CA PHE A 896 -18.88 18.53 6.68
C PHE A 896 -17.73 19.19 5.96
N LYS A 897 -18.05 20.26 5.23
CA LYS A 897 -17.11 21.07 4.47
C LYS A 897 -17.51 22.55 4.63
N ILE A 898 -16.56 23.36 5.03
CA ILE A 898 -16.68 24.81 5.09
C ILE A 898 -15.55 25.38 4.25
N ASP A 899 -15.90 25.91 3.09
CA ASP A 899 -14.96 26.61 2.21
C ASP A 899 -14.99 28.14 2.53
N PRO A 900 -13.95 28.91 2.15
CA PRO A 900 -13.98 30.34 2.28
C PRO A 900 -15.11 30.94 1.48
N PRO A 901 -15.70 32.07 1.91
CA PRO A 901 -16.66 32.78 1.11
C PRO A 901 -16.04 33.06 -0.25
N ARG A 902 -16.70 32.64 -1.32
CA ARG A 902 -16.29 33.03 -2.66
C ARG A 902 -16.38 34.55 -2.72
N HIS A 903 -15.25 35.24 -2.59
CA HIS A 903 -15.19 36.60 -3.06
C HIS A 903 -15.52 36.52 -4.54
N SER A 904 -16.75 36.83 -4.90
CA SER A 904 -17.07 37.16 -6.28
C SER A 904 -16.02 38.23 -6.63
N ALA A 905 -15.05 37.89 -7.46
CA ALA A 905 -14.19 38.90 -8.02
C ALA A 905 -15.10 40.03 -8.46
N PRO A 906 -14.87 41.26 -8.06
CA PRO A 906 -15.72 42.36 -8.46
C PRO A 906 -15.89 42.18 -9.97
N TYR A 907 -17.15 42.12 -10.44
CA TYR A 907 -17.49 41.98 -11.86
C TYR A 907 -16.74 43.08 -12.58
N VAL A 908 -15.54 42.81 -13.07
CA VAL A 908 -14.87 43.65 -14.02
C VAL A 908 -15.68 43.45 -15.29
N ALA A 909 -16.55 44.45 -15.55
CA ALA A 909 -17.27 44.45 -16.80
C ALA A 909 -16.24 44.14 -17.90
N PRO A 910 -16.47 43.17 -18.77
CA PRO A 910 -15.58 42.88 -19.86
C PRO A 910 -15.24 44.21 -20.52
N PRO A 911 -13.99 44.53 -20.83
CA PRO A 911 -13.65 45.78 -21.52
C PRO A 911 -14.60 45.86 -22.73
N PRO A 912 -15.19 47.05 -23.02
CA PRO A 912 -16.03 47.20 -24.18
C PRO A 912 -15.32 46.54 -25.36
N PRO A 913 -16.02 45.78 -26.20
CA PRO A 913 -15.37 45.10 -27.32
C PRO A 913 -14.54 46.17 -28.05
N PRO A 914 -13.33 45.87 -28.49
CA PRO A 914 -12.52 46.82 -29.24
C PRO A 914 -13.39 47.31 -30.37
N PRO A 915 -13.40 48.65 -30.67
CA PRO A 915 -14.24 49.17 -31.76
C PRO A 915 -13.95 48.28 -32.95
N GLU A 916 -15.05 47.79 -33.57
CA GLU A 916 -14.93 46.96 -34.77
C GLU A 916 -13.94 47.67 -35.69
N PRO A 917 -12.96 46.99 -36.28
CA PRO A 917 -12.03 47.61 -37.21
C PRO A 917 -12.88 48.27 -38.27
N ALA A 918 -12.73 49.62 -38.37
CA ALA A 918 -13.52 50.43 -39.32
C ALA A 918 -13.46 49.68 -40.65
N VAL A 919 -14.63 49.23 -41.10
CA VAL A 919 -14.76 48.61 -42.44
C VAL A 919 -14.17 49.64 -43.40
N PRO A 920 -13.13 49.36 -44.17
CA PRO A 920 -12.56 50.34 -45.11
C PRO A 920 -13.69 50.82 -45.97
N THR A 921 -14.07 52.12 -45.84
CA THR A 921 -15.09 52.76 -46.69
C THR A 921 -14.70 52.46 -48.11
N PRO A 922 -15.58 51.84 -48.91
CA PRO A 922 -15.22 51.50 -50.27
C PRO A 922 -14.84 52.81 -51.00
N ALA A 923 -13.70 52.79 -51.69
CA ALA A 923 -13.19 53.95 -52.42
C ALA A 923 -14.31 54.42 -53.35
N THR A 924 -14.67 55.69 -53.20
CA THR A 924 -15.72 56.34 -54.07
C THR A 924 -15.05 57.26 -55.10
N GLN A 925 -15.59 57.37 -56.32
CA GLN A 925 -15.19 58.31 -57.35
C GLN A 925 -16.33 59.31 -57.62
N THR A 926 -15.96 60.55 -57.87
CA THR A 926 -16.92 61.57 -58.24
C THR A 926 -17.02 61.69 -59.80
N CYS A 927 -18.15 61.43 -60.35
CA CYS A 927 -18.37 61.55 -61.79
C CYS A 927 -18.53 63.03 -62.23
N SER A 928 -18.46 63.29 -63.56
CA SER A 928 -18.50 64.63 -64.12
C SER A 928 -19.86 65.31 -63.90
N ASP A 929 -20.89 64.58 -63.57
CA ASP A 929 -22.23 65.07 -63.20
C ASP A 929 -22.37 65.47 -61.71
N GLY A 930 -21.29 65.29 -60.92
CA GLY A 930 -21.30 65.54 -59.48
C GLY A 930 -21.82 64.40 -58.66
N SER A 931 -22.20 63.22 -59.18
CA SER A 931 -22.60 62.01 -58.45
C SER A 931 -21.33 61.31 -57.87
N VAL A 932 -21.42 60.80 -56.61
CA VAL A 932 -20.38 60.01 -55.95
C VAL A 932 -20.83 58.56 -55.99
N ILE A 933 -20.09 57.72 -56.70
CA ILE A 933 -20.33 56.27 -56.86
C ILE A 933 -19.14 55.48 -56.38
N LEU A 934 -19.28 54.14 -56.22
CA LEU A 934 -18.17 53.28 -55.91
C LEU A 934 -17.08 53.36 -57.02
N ALA A 935 -15.84 53.39 -56.67
CA ALA A 935 -14.72 53.43 -57.61
C ALA A 935 -14.68 52.24 -58.59
N SER A 936 -15.39 51.16 -58.26
CA SER A 936 -15.63 50.01 -59.12
C SER A 936 -16.68 50.22 -60.21
N ASP A 937 -17.54 51.23 -60.06
CA ASP A 937 -18.71 51.43 -60.95
C ASP A 937 -18.39 52.45 -62.05
N ALA A 938 -18.94 52.24 -63.28
CA ALA A 938 -18.78 53.17 -64.40
C ALA A 938 -19.66 54.35 -64.19
N CYS A 939 -19.12 55.59 -64.41
CA CYS A 939 -19.90 56.82 -64.38
C CYS A 939 -21.01 56.81 -65.49
N PRO A 940 -22.18 57.34 -65.16
CA PRO A 940 -23.28 57.45 -66.19
C PRO A 940 -22.82 58.32 -67.35
N PRO A 941 -23.23 58.02 -68.59
CA PRO A 941 -22.86 58.81 -69.74
C PRO A 941 -23.42 60.21 -69.59
N PRO A 942 -22.69 61.25 -70.07
CA PRO A 942 -23.15 62.62 -69.96
C PRO A 942 -24.54 62.80 -70.73
N PRO A 943 -25.40 63.64 -70.18
CA PRO A 943 -26.74 63.87 -70.85
C PRO A 943 -26.50 64.38 -72.27
N PRO A 944 -27.31 63.93 -73.20
CA PRO A 944 -27.21 64.42 -74.59
C PRO A 944 -27.39 65.95 -74.65
N PRO A 945 -26.59 66.63 -75.50
CA PRO A 945 -26.73 68.13 -75.62
C PRO A 945 -28.15 68.53 -75.96
N PRO A 946 -28.62 69.66 -75.40
CA PRO A 946 -29.93 70.12 -75.62
C PRO A 946 -30.14 70.39 -77.15
N PRO A 947 -31.31 70.10 -77.69
CA PRO A 947 -31.56 70.32 -79.12
C PRO A 947 -31.40 71.81 -79.49
N PRO A 948 -30.88 72.15 -80.70
CA PRO A 948 -30.71 73.57 -81.12
C PRO A 948 -32.02 74.32 -81.11
N PRO A 949 -32.04 75.62 -80.81
CA PRO A 949 -33.25 76.41 -80.84
C PRO A 949 -33.85 76.47 -82.23
N PRO A 950 -35.20 76.52 -82.41
CA PRO A 950 -35.81 76.56 -83.70
C PRO A 950 -35.47 77.84 -84.42
N ALA A 951 -35.20 77.78 -85.70
CA ALA A 951 -34.90 78.92 -86.57
C ALA A 951 -36.08 79.88 -86.63
N PRO A 952 -35.84 81.19 -86.69
CA PRO A 952 -36.94 82.17 -86.73
C PRO A 952 -37.72 82.06 -88.05
N GLU A 953 -39.05 81.96 -87.96
CA GLU A 953 -39.99 82.04 -89.06
C GLU A 953 -39.84 83.40 -89.71
N ARG A 954 -39.47 83.42 -90.93
CA ARG A 954 -39.64 84.58 -91.80
C ARG A 954 -41.16 84.80 -92.20
N GLY A 955 -41.67 85.83 -91.67
CA GLY A 955 -42.91 86.35 -92.11
C GLY A 955 -42.79 86.82 -93.53
N GLY A 956 -43.77 86.51 -94.29
CA GLY A 956 -43.90 87.04 -95.60
C GLY A 956 -45.38 86.97 -95.94
N ARG A 957 -45.99 88.09 -95.98
CA ARG A 957 -47.34 88.48 -96.50
C ARG A 957 -48.43 87.44 -96.36
#